data_2b1cf8494473978d4b12f8c2f23fc732
#
_entry.id   2b1cf8494473978d4b12f8c2f23fc732
#
_cell.length_a   1.000
_cell.length_b   1.000
_cell.length_c   1.000
_cell.angle_alpha   90.00
_cell.angle_beta   90.00
_cell.angle_gamma   90.00
#
_symmetry.space_group_name_H-M   'P 1'
#
loop_
_entity.id
_entity.type
_entity.pdbx_description
1 polymer ?
#
loop_
_entity_poly.entity_id
_entity_poly.type
_entity_poly.pdbx_seq_one_letter_code
_entity_poly.pdbx_strand_id
1 'polypeptide(L)'
;MARDLKYTRNIGIAAHIDAGKTTTTERILFYTGKSHKIGEVHDGAATMDWMAQEQERGITITSAATTCEWNFPTTQGKLLPESLPYHFNIIDTPGHVDFTVEVNRSLRVLDGLVFLFSAVDGVEPQSETNWRLADQYRVPRIGFVNKMDRQGSNFLMVCQQVRDMLKSNAVAITLPIGEENDFKGVVDLVRNQAIVWDDAGMGATYEVVDIPADMLDEVKEYRSILIEAVADYDENLLEKFMEDENSITEEEINIALRAAVMDMAIIPMIAGSSFKNKGVQFMLDAVCKYLPSPMDKDGISGIHPDDSELLEEDQTQILRKPDVKEPFAALAFKIATDPFVGRLAFFRAYSGRLDAGSYVLNTRSGNKERISRIYQMHANKQNPIEYIEAGDIGAAVGFKDIKTGDTLCDEKHPIILESMKFPAPVIGIAIEPKTKADVDKMGMALAKLAEEDPTFTVRTDEASGQTIISGMGELHLDILVDRMKREFKVEVNQGEPQVEYKEAFTRTAQHRETYKKQSGGRGKFGDIVFVLEPADEVDGKVPVGLQFVNSVKGGNVPKEYIPSVEKGFREAMKTGPLAGYQVDSLKVTLLDGSFHPVDSDALSFELAARMGYREVAKAAGAIILEPIMKMEVITPEENMGDIVGDINRRRGQVNDMGDRAGAKTIKADVPLSEMFGYVTTLRTLSSGRATSTMEFSHYAETPSNISEAVIKKAKGNA
;
A
#
# COMPACT_ATOMS: atom_id res chain seq x y z
N MET A 1 1.79 33.24 -9.66
CA MET A 1 1.43 33.39 -8.24
C MET A 1 1.76 32.07 -7.54
N ALA A 2 2.27 32.10 -6.32
CA ALA A 2 2.44 30.87 -5.53
C ALA A 2 1.06 30.24 -5.36
N ARG A 3 0.98 28.91 -5.53
CA ARG A 3 -0.25 28.16 -5.39
C ARG A 3 -0.67 28.14 -3.91
N ASP A 4 -1.93 28.38 -3.64
CA ASP A 4 -2.46 28.22 -2.27
C ASP A 4 -2.73 26.73 -2.01
N LEU A 5 -1.97 26.14 -1.10
CA LEU A 5 -2.04 24.72 -0.75
C LEU A 5 -3.41 24.29 -0.18
N LYS A 6 -4.21 25.25 0.32
CA LYS A 6 -5.59 25.01 0.75
C LYS A 6 -6.46 24.40 -0.35
N TYR A 7 -6.17 24.74 -1.61
CA TYR A 7 -6.88 24.24 -2.79
C TYR A 7 -6.14 23.10 -3.50
N THR A 8 -5.16 22.48 -2.85
CA THR A 8 -4.50 21.28 -3.36
C THR A 8 -5.13 20.02 -2.74
N ARG A 9 -5.29 18.96 -3.56
CA ARG A 9 -5.76 17.65 -3.13
C ARG A 9 -4.84 16.57 -3.66
N ASN A 10 -4.13 15.89 -2.79
CA ASN A 10 -3.33 14.72 -3.11
C ASN A 10 -4.16 13.48 -2.82
N ILE A 11 -4.79 12.92 -3.82
CA ILE A 11 -5.77 11.85 -3.66
C ILE A 11 -5.36 10.58 -4.37
N GLY A 12 -5.70 9.44 -3.76
CA GLY A 12 -5.65 8.14 -4.38
C GLY A 12 -7.03 7.69 -4.88
N ILE A 13 -7.03 6.84 -5.88
CA ILE A 13 -8.23 6.10 -6.28
C ILE A 13 -7.94 4.63 -6.05
N ALA A 14 -8.62 4.02 -5.09
CA ALA A 14 -8.49 2.61 -4.75
C ALA A 14 -9.81 1.87 -5.02
N ALA A 15 -9.68 0.61 -5.42
CA ALA A 15 -10.82 -0.24 -5.73
C ALA A 15 -10.39 -1.71 -5.71
N HIS A 16 -11.36 -2.63 -5.60
CA HIS A 16 -11.11 -4.00 -6.02
C HIS A 16 -11.08 -4.13 -7.56
N ILE A 17 -10.68 -5.30 -8.05
CA ILE A 17 -10.66 -5.60 -9.49
C ILE A 17 -12.08 -5.45 -10.03
N ASP A 18 -12.21 -4.89 -11.22
CA ASP A 18 -13.47 -4.66 -11.92
C ASP A 18 -14.48 -3.70 -11.26
N ALA A 19 -14.17 -3.03 -10.16
CA ALA A 19 -15.04 -1.99 -9.60
C ALA A 19 -15.23 -0.75 -10.50
N GLY A 20 -14.48 -0.69 -11.61
CA GLY A 20 -14.52 0.41 -12.56
C GLY A 20 -13.57 1.55 -12.27
N LYS A 21 -12.43 1.25 -11.62
CA LYS A 21 -11.40 2.23 -11.26
C LYS A 21 -10.90 3.00 -12.49
N THR A 22 -10.36 2.32 -13.49
CA THR A 22 -9.83 2.94 -14.72
C THR A 22 -10.90 3.76 -15.44
N THR A 23 -12.13 3.25 -15.54
CA THR A 23 -13.24 4.00 -16.12
C THR A 23 -13.52 5.30 -15.36
N THR A 24 -13.52 5.26 -14.02
CA THR A 24 -13.72 6.45 -13.18
C THR A 24 -12.60 7.46 -13.37
N THR A 25 -11.35 7.01 -13.39
CA THR A 25 -10.17 7.87 -13.59
C THR A 25 -10.22 8.54 -14.99
N GLU A 26 -10.57 7.81 -16.03
CA GLU A 26 -10.73 8.39 -17.39
C GLU A 26 -11.86 9.43 -17.44
N ARG A 27 -12.96 9.25 -16.69
CA ARG A 27 -14.03 10.27 -16.56
C ARG A 27 -13.55 11.52 -15.83
N ILE A 28 -12.75 11.36 -14.78
CA ILE A 28 -12.12 12.49 -14.10
C ILE A 28 -11.23 13.27 -15.07
N LEU A 29 -10.38 12.60 -15.84
CA LEU A 29 -9.52 13.24 -16.84
C LEU A 29 -10.31 13.98 -17.93
N PHE A 30 -11.43 13.41 -18.34
CA PHE A 30 -12.33 14.03 -19.31
C PHE A 30 -12.99 15.30 -18.75
N TYR A 31 -13.61 15.24 -17.58
CA TYR A 31 -14.30 16.39 -16.97
C TYR A 31 -13.34 17.50 -16.54
N THR A 32 -12.09 17.18 -16.22
CA THR A 32 -11.05 18.17 -15.92
C THR A 32 -10.34 18.71 -17.17
N GLY A 33 -10.77 18.32 -18.37
CA GLY A 33 -10.23 18.80 -19.65
C GLY A 33 -8.81 18.30 -19.98
N LYS A 34 -8.30 17.31 -19.25
CA LYS A 34 -6.98 16.71 -19.52
C LYS A 34 -7.03 15.71 -20.69
N SER A 35 -8.17 15.08 -20.92
CA SER A 35 -8.43 14.24 -22.07
C SER A 35 -9.57 14.85 -22.91
N HIS A 36 -9.40 14.88 -24.23
CA HIS A 36 -10.45 15.33 -25.17
C HIS A 36 -11.38 14.20 -25.59
N LYS A 37 -11.04 12.95 -25.27
CA LYS A 37 -11.83 11.77 -25.56
C LYS A 37 -11.95 10.94 -24.27
N ILE A 38 -13.09 10.33 -24.10
CA ILE A 38 -13.29 9.34 -23.06
C ILE A 38 -12.55 8.07 -23.51
N GLY A 39 -11.50 7.67 -22.76
CA GLY A 39 -10.81 6.42 -22.98
C GLY A 39 -11.70 5.26 -22.51
N GLU A 40 -12.01 4.32 -23.41
CA GLU A 40 -12.70 3.10 -23.05
C GLU A 40 -11.67 1.99 -22.77
N VAL A 41 -11.81 1.32 -21.61
CA VAL A 41 -10.89 0.25 -21.19
C VAL A 41 -10.91 -0.92 -22.18
N HIS A 42 -12.09 -1.27 -22.69
CA HIS A 42 -12.26 -2.37 -23.63
C HIS A 42 -11.61 -2.13 -25.00
N ASP A 43 -11.38 -0.88 -25.36
CA ASP A 43 -10.73 -0.51 -26.62
C ASP A 43 -9.21 -0.32 -26.47
N GLY A 44 -8.65 -0.55 -25.27
CA GLY A 44 -7.24 -0.31 -24.95
C GLY A 44 -6.82 1.15 -25.07
N ALA A 45 -7.79 2.08 -24.95
CA ALA A 45 -7.58 3.51 -25.13
C ALA A 45 -7.43 4.29 -23.81
N ALA A 46 -7.36 3.60 -22.67
CA ALA A 46 -7.20 4.20 -21.35
C ALA A 46 -5.83 4.89 -21.22
N THR A 47 -5.82 6.13 -20.72
CA THR A 47 -4.61 6.95 -20.61
C THR A 47 -3.75 6.51 -19.42
N MET A 48 -4.40 6.08 -18.32
CA MET A 48 -3.72 5.73 -17.07
C MET A 48 -3.13 4.33 -17.10
N ASP A 49 -3.80 3.36 -17.75
CA ASP A 49 -3.27 2.01 -17.97
C ASP A 49 -2.43 2.01 -19.27
N TRP A 50 -1.23 2.56 -19.19
CA TRP A 50 -0.36 2.81 -20.34
C TRP A 50 0.55 1.62 -20.71
N MET A 51 0.74 0.65 -19.81
CA MET A 51 1.54 -0.54 -20.09
C MET A 51 0.74 -1.52 -20.97
N ALA A 52 1.44 -2.15 -21.93
CA ALA A 52 0.81 -3.15 -22.78
C ALA A 52 0.17 -4.30 -21.97
N GLN A 53 0.82 -4.72 -20.88
CA GLN A 53 0.30 -5.76 -19.98
C GLN A 53 -0.97 -5.33 -19.25
N GLU A 54 -1.08 -4.07 -18.86
CA GLU A 54 -2.31 -3.51 -18.25
C GLU A 54 -3.46 -3.54 -19.23
N GLN A 55 -3.23 -3.09 -20.47
CA GLN A 55 -4.23 -3.08 -21.53
C GLN A 55 -4.66 -4.49 -21.98
N GLU A 56 -3.70 -5.42 -22.13
CA GLU A 56 -3.98 -6.81 -22.52
C GLU A 56 -4.74 -7.59 -21.44
N ARG A 57 -4.46 -7.32 -20.15
CA ARG A 57 -5.07 -8.03 -19.01
C ARG A 57 -6.28 -7.33 -18.43
N GLY A 58 -6.48 -6.05 -18.74
CA GLY A 58 -7.56 -5.22 -18.21
C GLY A 58 -7.41 -4.88 -16.72
N ILE A 59 -6.18 -4.94 -16.18
CA ILE A 59 -5.89 -4.63 -14.77
C ILE A 59 -4.79 -3.58 -14.67
N THR A 60 -4.89 -2.69 -13.70
CA THR A 60 -3.79 -1.77 -13.35
C THR A 60 -2.72 -2.53 -12.58
N ILE A 61 -1.47 -2.44 -13.04
CA ILE A 61 -0.31 -3.13 -12.46
C ILE A 61 0.53 -2.14 -11.67
N THR A 62 0.81 -0.97 -12.26
CA THR A 62 1.64 0.07 -11.65
C THR A 62 0.82 1.30 -11.31
N SER A 63 1.10 1.94 -10.20
CA SER A 63 0.47 3.22 -9.87
C SER A 63 0.90 4.29 -10.88
N ALA A 64 -0.07 5.01 -11.42
CA ALA A 64 0.15 6.14 -12.31
C ALA A 64 -0.23 7.45 -11.62
N ALA A 65 0.59 8.47 -11.78
CA ALA A 65 0.33 9.80 -11.24
C ALA A 65 -0.12 10.75 -12.34
N THR A 66 -1.14 11.54 -12.07
CA THR A 66 -1.60 12.60 -12.98
C THR A 66 -2.02 13.83 -12.20
N THR A 67 -1.93 14.98 -12.85
CA THR A 67 -2.32 16.24 -12.27
C THR A 67 -3.42 16.88 -13.10
N CYS A 68 -4.49 17.32 -12.46
CA CYS A 68 -5.61 18.01 -13.13
C CYS A 68 -6.15 19.12 -12.24
N GLU A 69 -7.04 19.93 -12.78
CA GLU A 69 -7.70 21.03 -12.08
C GLU A 69 -9.21 20.86 -12.13
N TRP A 70 -9.84 21.10 -10.99
CA TRP A 70 -11.29 21.11 -10.87
C TRP A 70 -11.76 22.43 -10.27
N ASN A 71 -12.70 23.10 -10.93
CA ASN A 71 -13.23 24.35 -10.41
C ASN A 71 -14.43 24.07 -9.50
N PHE A 72 -14.39 24.62 -8.29
CA PHE A 72 -15.41 24.40 -7.27
C PHE A 72 -15.65 25.71 -6.47
N PRO A 73 -16.88 26.06 -6.07
CA PRO A 73 -18.15 25.37 -6.37
C PRO A 73 -18.63 25.56 -7.81
N THR A 74 -19.49 24.64 -8.26
CA THR A 74 -20.18 24.76 -9.56
C THR A 74 -21.69 24.62 -9.38
N THR A 75 -22.47 25.11 -10.34
CA THR A 75 -23.91 24.89 -10.38
C THR A 75 -24.30 24.31 -11.74
N GLN A 76 -24.98 23.17 -11.75
CA GLN A 76 -25.37 22.47 -12.99
C GLN A 76 -24.20 22.24 -13.97
N GLY A 77 -22.97 22.01 -13.45
CA GLY A 77 -21.75 21.90 -14.25
C GLY A 77 -21.21 23.23 -14.78
N LYS A 78 -21.76 24.37 -14.40
CA LYS A 78 -21.32 25.71 -14.82
C LYS A 78 -20.54 26.40 -13.73
N LEU A 79 -19.52 27.18 -14.12
CA LEU A 79 -18.73 28.00 -13.19
C LEU A 79 -19.57 29.12 -12.60
N LEU A 80 -19.36 29.37 -11.31
CA LEU A 80 -19.87 30.50 -10.57
C LEU A 80 -18.79 31.59 -10.44
N PRO A 81 -19.13 32.85 -10.15
CA PRO A 81 -18.14 33.91 -9.93
C PRO A 81 -17.15 33.60 -8.81
N GLU A 82 -17.59 32.85 -7.79
CA GLU A 82 -16.80 32.39 -6.65
C GLU A 82 -16.04 31.07 -6.87
N SER A 83 -16.18 30.45 -8.07
CA SER A 83 -15.48 29.20 -8.38
C SER A 83 -13.97 29.40 -8.34
N LEU A 84 -13.28 28.56 -7.59
CA LEU A 84 -11.83 28.53 -7.44
C LEU A 84 -11.27 27.26 -8.05
N PRO A 85 -10.10 27.31 -8.71
CA PRO A 85 -9.44 26.14 -9.24
C PRO A 85 -8.79 25.33 -8.09
N TYR A 86 -9.26 24.11 -7.90
CA TYR A 86 -8.62 23.12 -7.05
C TYR A 86 -7.63 22.32 -7.89
N HIS A 87 -6.44 22.16 -7.37
CA HIS A 87 -5.38 21.37 -8.00
C HIS A 87 -5.37 19.96 -7.44
N PHE A 88 -5.57 18.96 -8.29
CA PHE A 88 -5.60 17.56 -7.92
C PHE A 88 -4.33 16.87 -8.40
N ASN A 89 -3.60 16.25 -7.49
CA ASN A 89 -2.63 15.21 -7.79
C ASN A 89 -3.29 13.86 -7.52
N ILE A 90 -3.55 13.10 -8.56
CA ILE A 90 -4.24 11.82 -8.49
C ILE A 90 -3.23 10.72 -8.67
N ILE A 91 -3.21 9.75 -7.75
CA ILE A 91 -2.47 8.51 -7.89
C ILE A 91 -3.46 7.39 -8.07
N ASP A 92 -3.45 6.77 -9.25
CA ASP A 92 -4.24 5.60 -9.56
C ASP A 92 -3.53 4.36 -9.03
N THR A 93 -4.16 3.60 -8.10
CA THR A 93 -3.53 2.47 -7.43
C THR A 93 -4.00 1.15 -8.03
N PRO A 94 -3.14 0.10 -8.09
CA PRO A 94 -3.58 -1.24 -8.49
C PRO A 94 -4.67 -1.79 -7.58
N GLY A 95 -5.55 -2.62 -8.15
CA GLY A 95 -6.57 -3.35 -7.38
C GLY A 95 -6.16 -4.77 -6.98
N HIS A 96 -5.14 -5.35 -7.60
CA HIS A 96 -4.76 -6.75 -7.40
C HIS A 96 -3.82 -6.93 -6.19
N VAL A 97 -4.05 -8.00 -5.43
CA VAL A 97 -3.29 -8.30 -4.19
C VAL A 97 -1.78 -8.46 -4.40
N ASP A 98 -1.34 -8.99 -5.52
CA ASP A 98 0.08 -9.16 -5.85
C ASP A 98 0.81 -7.81 -5.97
N PHE A 99 0.06 -6.71 -6.14
CA PHE A 99 0.57 -5.34 -6.25
C PHE A 99 0.24 -4.48 -5.02
N THR A 100 -0.05 -5.10 -3.89
CA THR A 100 -0.34 -4.39 -2.61
C THR A 100 0.78 -3.42 -2.22
N VAL A 101 2.02 -3.69 -2.62
CA VAL A 101 3.15 -2.78 -2.40
C VAL A 101 2.97 -1.44 -3.11
N GLU A 102 2.38 -1.44 -4.32
CA GLU A 102 2.06 -0.20 -5.06
C GLU A 102 1.00 0.62 -4.32
N VAL A 103 -0.01 -0.06 -3.74
CA VAL A 103 -1.04 0.58 -2.91
C VAL A 103 -0.41 1.16 -1.65
N ASN A 104 0.42 0.39 -0.94
CA ASN A 104 1.10 0.78 0.29
C ASN A 104 1.94 2.06 0.08
N ARG A 105 2.82 2.07 -0.92
CA ARG A 105 3.66 3.23 -1.19
C ARG A 105 2.89 4.46 -1.67
N SER A 106 1.77 4.26 -2.37
CA SER A 106 0.88 5.35 -2.77
C SER A 106 0.16 5.95 -1.57
N LEU A 107 -0.44 5.13 -0.70
CA LEU A 107 -1.16 5.59 0.49
C LEU A 107 -0.28 6.40 1.44
N ARG A 108 1.02 6.09 1.52
CA ARG A 108 1.98 6.83 2.36
C ARG A 108 2.13 8.30 1.97
N VAL A 109 1.90 8.63 0.71
CA VAL A 109 2.09 9.98 0.18
C VAL A 109 0.78 10.70 -0.16
N LEU A 110 -0.36 10.10 0.13
CA LEU A 110 -1.68 10.68 -0.10
C LEU A 110 -2.19 11.45 1.12
N ASP A 111 -3.05 12.43 0.86
CA ASP A 111 -3.79 13.15 1.90
C ASP A 111 -5.20 12.59 2.04
N GLY A 112 -5.81 12.14 0.96
CA GLY A 112 -7.15 11.58 0.95
C GLY A 112 -7.31 10.45 -0.07
N LEU A 113 -8.39 9.70 0.05
CA LEU A 113 -8.67 8.53 -0.79
C LEU A 113 -10.11 8.55 -1.29
N VAL A 114 -10.31 8.25 -2.55
CA VAL A 114 -11.60 7.86 -3.13
C VAL A 114 -11.60 6.34 -3.24
N PHE A 115 -12.48 5.69 -2.48
CA PHE A 115 -12.61 4.25 -2.50
C PHE A 115 -13.84 3.84 -3.33
N LEU A 116 -13.61 3.11 -4.42
CA LEU A 116 -14.69 2.64 -5.28
C LEU A 116 -15.16 1.25 -4.86
N PHE A 117 -16.47 1.12 -4.76
CA PHE A 117 -17.16 -0.16 -4.59
C PHE A 117 -18.01 -0.46 -5.81
N SER A 118 -18.21 -1.72 -6.13
CA SER A 118 -19.21 -2.12 -7.10
C SER A 118 -20.57 -2.21 -6.40
N ALA A 119 -21.61 -1.60 -7.00
CA ALA A 119 -22.97 -1.68 -6.48
C ALA A 119 -23.55 -3.11 -6.52
N VAL A 120 -22.96 -4.00 -7.32
CA VAL A 120 -23.36 -5.41 -7.48
C VAL A 120 -22.54 -6.31 -6.56
N ASP A 121 -21.22 -6.13 -6.58
CA ASP A 121 -20.28 -7.03 -5.90
C ASP A 121 -20.05 -6.63 -4.41
N GLY A 122 -20.20 -5.35 -4.09
CA GLY A 122 -20.06 -4.81 -2.73
C GLY A 122 -18.62 -4.80 -2.24
N VAL A 123 -18.42 -5.17 -0.97
CA VAL A 123 -17.10 -5.28 -0.34
C VAL A 123 -16.49 -6.63 -0.65
N GLU A 124 -15.30 -6.64 -1.24
CA GLU A 124 -14.51 -7.82 -1.57
C GLU A 124 -13.26 -7.93 -0.68
N PRO A 125 -12.59 -9.10 -0.59
CA PRO A 125 -11.39 -9.28 0.23
C PRO A 125 -10.28 -8.26 -0.08
N GLN A 126 -10.12 -7.92 -1.35
CA GLN A 126 -9.17 -6.88 -1.76
C GLN A 126 -9.56 -5.49 -1.22
N SER A 127 -10.88 -5.24 -1.11
CA SER A 127 -11.36 -4.01 -0.45
C SER A 127 -10.95 -3.97 1.02
N GLU A 128 -11.08 -5.10 1.74
CA GLU A 128 -10.67 -5.20 3.16
C GLU A 128 -9.17 -4.92 3.32
N THR A 129 -8.32 -5.51 2.46
CA THR A 129 -6.86 -5.32 2.52
C THR A 129 -6.46 -3.87 2.27
N ASN A 130 -6.98 -3.27 1.20
CA ASN A 130 -6.69 -1.88 0.86
C ASN A 130 -7.25 -0.90 1.91
N TRP A 131 -8.40 -1.22 2.49
CA TRP A 131 -9.02 -0.44 3.57
C TRP A 131 -8.16 -0.45 4.82
N ARG A 132 -7.69 -1.63 5.26
CA ARG A 132 -6.80 -1.77 6.41
C ARG A 132 -5.49 -1.00 6.22
N LEU A 133 -4.92 -1.02 5.01
CA LEU A 133 -3.74 -0.21 4.70
C LEU A 133 -4.03 1.28 4.81
N ALA A 134 -5.20 1.73 4.32
CA ALA A 134 -5.61 3.13 4.45
C ALA A 134 -5.83 3.53 5.92
N ASP A 135 -6.32 2.62 6.79
CA ASP A 135 -6.42 2.83 8.24
C ASP A 135 -5.03 2.95 8.87
N GLN A 136 -4.10 2.08 8.50
CA GLN A 136 -2.72 2.12 9.01
C GLN A 136 -2.04 3.46 8.76
N TYR A 137 -2.26 4.06 7.58
CA TYR A 137 -1.73 5.38 7.24
C TYR A 137 -2.64 6.54 7.62
N ARG A 138 -3.76 6.26 8.30
CA ARG A 138 -4.75 7.25 8.71
C ARG A 138 -5.17 8.18 7.55
N VAL A 139 -5.51 7.60 6.40
CA VAL A 139 -5.92 8.35 5.21
C VAL A 139 -7.44 8.56 5.23
N PRO A 140 -7.91 9.81 5.37
CA PRO A 140 -9.33 10.16 5.24
C PRO A 140 -9.87 9.76 3.86
N ARG A 141 -11.13 9.30 3.81
CA ARG A 141 -11.67 8.75 2.57
C ARG A 141 -13.15 9.02 2.37
N ILE A 142 -13.56 8.95 1.11
CA ILE A 142 -14.95 8.93 0.68
C ILE A 142 -15.21 7.64 -0.10
N GLY A 143 -16.40 7.09 -0.02
CA GLY A 143 -16.83 5.91 -0.76
C GLY A 143 -17.64 6.30 -1.99
N PHE A 144 -17.29 5.74 -3.15
CA PHE A 144 -18.05 5.90 -4.38
C PHE A 144 -18.58 4.54 -4.83
N VAL A 145 -19.88 4.33 -4.73
CA VAL A 145 -20.55 3.09 -5.16
C VAL A 145 -20.88 3.19 -6.63
N ASN A 146 -20.02 2.59 -7.41
CA ASN A 146 -20.07 2.61 -8.88
C ASN A 146 -20.92 1.48 -9.46
N LYS A 147 -21.24 1.52 -10.74
CA LYS A 147 -22.03 0.52 -11.47
C LYS A 147 -23.50 0.46 -11.04
N MET A 148 -24.09 1.58 -10.61
CA MET A 148 -25.50 1.65 -10.30
C MET A 148 -26.42 1.32 -11.48
N ASP A 149 -25.88 1.32 -12.71
CA ASP A 149 -26.55 0.96 -13.96
C ASP A 149 -26.60 -0.55 -14.24
N ARG A 150 -25.98 -1.38 -13.40
CA ARG A 150 -25.91 -2.83 -13.60
C ARG A 150 -27.05 -3.56 -12.90
N GLN A 151 -27.47 -4.68 -13.49
CA GLN A 151 -28.49 -5.53 -12.89
C GLN A 151 -28.04 -6.06 -11.53
N GLY A 152 -28.88 -5.98 -10.52
CA GLY A 152 -28.60 -6.36 -9.14
C GLY A 152 -27.84 -5.30 -8.34
N SER A 153 -27.73 -4.07 -8.86
CA SER A 153 -27.11 -2.97 -8.11
C SER A 153 -27.92 -2.61 -6.86
N ASN A 154 -27.23 -2.42 -5.73
CA ASN A 154 -27.85 -2.03 -4.47
C ASN A 154 -26.91 -1.16 -3.64
N PHE A 155 -27.16 0.13 -3.61
CA PHE A 155 -26.37 1.13 -2.91
C PHE A 155 -26.36 0.92 -1.38
N LEU A 156 -27.53 0.71 -0.79
CA LEU A 156 -27.68 0.60 0.65
C LEU A 156 -27.07 -0.69 1.19
N MET A 157 -27.14 -1.78 0.43
CA MET A 157 -26.44 -3.02 0.74
C MET A 157 -24.93 -2.79 0.87
N VAL A 158 -24.34 -2.05 -0.06
CA VAL A 158 -22.90 -1.74 -0.01
C VAL A 158 -22.56 -0.89 1.23
N CYS A 159 -23.37 0.13 1.53
CA CYS A 159 -23.19 0.93 2.75
C CYS A 159 -23.24 0.04 4.01
N GLN A 160 -24.17 -0.92 4.05
CA GLN A 160 -24.27 -1.85 5.19
C GLN A 160 -23.04 -2.77 5.26
N GLN A 161 -22.56 -3.30 4.13
CA GLN A 161 -21.36 -4.13 4.10
C GLN A 161 -20.10 -3.37 4.58
N VAL A 162 -19.96 -2.09 4.23
CA VAL A 162 -18.86 -1.25 4.75
C VAL A 162 -18.92 -1.15 6.27
N ARG A 163 -20.14 -1.00 6.86
CA ARG A 163 -20.32 -1.00 8.33
C ARG A 163 -19.97 -2.35 8.95
N ASP A 164 -20.46 -3.44 8.36
CA ASP A 164 -20.35 -4.78 8.95
C ASP A 164 -18.99 -5.41 8.76
N MET A 165 -18.41 -5.30 7.56
CA MET A 165 -17.15 -5.97 7.18
C MET A 165 -15.93 -5.09 7.43
N LEU A 166 -16.01 -3.78 7.09
CA LEU A 166 -14.90 -2.86 7.26
C LEU A 166 -14.93 -2.09 8.59
N LYS A 167 -15.96 -2.33 9.42
CA LYS A 167 -16.13 -1.71 10.75
C LYS A 167 -16.03 -0.18 10.73
N SER A 168 -16.50 0.44 9.66
CA SER A 168 -16.42 1.89 9.43
C SER A 168 -17.82 2.47 9.31
N ASN A 169 -18.03 3.67 9.85
CA ASN A 169 -19.32 4.33 9.82
C ASN A 169 -19.61 4.93 8.43
N ALA A 170 -20.13 4.10 7.53
CA ALA A 170 -20.56 4.52 6.19
C ALA A 170 -21.90 5.28 6.28
N VAL A 171 -21.90 6.53 5.88
CA VAL A 171 -23.09 7.40 5.91
C VAL A 171 -23.40 7.84 4.48
N ALA A 172 -24.62 7.57 4.02
CA ALA A 172 -25.07 8.01 2.71
C ALA A 172 -25.19 9.54 2.68
N ILE A 173 -24.53 10.18 1.73
CA ILE A 173 -24.73 11.62 1.43
C ILE A 173 -25.51 11.81 0.14
N THR A 174 -25.74 10.72 -0.60
CA THR A 174 -26.65 10.66 -1.74
C THR A 174 -27.51 9.41 -1.69
N LEU A 175 -28.70 9.47 -2.27
CA LEU A 175 -29.51 8.29 -2.58
C LEU A 175 -29.70 8.18 -4.08
N PRO A 176 -29.67 6.97 -4.68
CA PRO A 176 -29.86 6.79 -6.11
C PRO A 176 -31.31 7.07 -6.51
N ILE A 177 -31.53 7.71 -7.65
CA ILE A 177 -32.84 7.86 -8.28
C ILE A 177 -32.97 6.80 -9.37
N GLY A 178 -33.77 5.78 -9.10
CA GLY A 178 -33.89 4.58 -9.92
C GLY A 178 -32.73 3.61 -9.71
N GLU A 179 -32.90 2.41 -10.18
CA GLU A 179 -31.92 1.32 -10.09
C GLU A 179 -31.67 0.72 -11.46
N GLU A 180 -30.53 0.06 -11.63
CA GLU A 180 -30.15 -0.65 -12.86
C GLU A 180 -30.26 0.25 -14.11
N ASN A 181 -31.02 -0.18 -15.12
CA ASN A 181 -31.22 0.58 -16.35
C ASN A 181 -31.98 1.90 -16.13
N ASP A 182 -32.75 2.00 -15.05
CA ASP A 182 -33.53 3.17 -14.66
C ASP A 182 -32.76 4.18 -13.80
N PHE A 183 -31.48 3.93 -13.52
CA PHE A 183 -30.63 4.85 -12.77
C PHE A 183 -30.44 6.17 -13.54
N LYS A 184 -31.07 7.24 -13.06
CA LYS A 184 -31.11 8.57 -13.72
C LYS A 184 -30.25 9.61 -13.04
N GLY A 185 -30.13 9.52 -11.72
CA GLY A 185 -29.47 10.54 -10.92
C GLY A 185 -29.38 10.17 -9.46
N VAL A 186 -29.18 11.17 -8.62
CA VAL A 186 -29.10 11.02 -7.16
C VAL A 186 -29.87 12.13 -6.45
N VAL A 187 -30.34 11.86 -5.25
CA VAL A 187 -30.77 12.88 -4.30
C VAL A 187 -29.57 13.26 -3.44
N ASP A 188 -29.17 14.52 -3.46
CA ASP A 188 -28.19 15.10 -2.53
C ASP A 188 -28.85 15.33 -1.17
N LEU A 189 -28.50 14.53 -0.18
CA LEU A 189 -29.06 14.61 1.17
C LEU A 189 -28.59 15.85 1.95
N VAL A 190 -27.44 16.41 1.59
CA VAL A 190 -26.92 17.61 2.23
C VAL A 190 -27.71 18.84 1.79
N ARG A 191 -27.93 18.99 0.49
CA ARG A 191 -28.71 20.09 -0.10
C ARG A 191 -30.22 19.84 -0.10
N ASN A 192 -30.64 18.60 0.12
CA ASN A 192 -32.02 18.15 0.01
C ASN A 192 -32.63 18.44 -1.39
N GLN A 193 -31.92 18.04 -2.44
CA GLN A 193 -32.25 18.29 -3.84
C GLN A 193 -31.96 17.07 -4.69
N ALA A 194 -32.76 16.84 -5.72
CA ALA A 194 -32.49 15.80 -6.70
C ALA A 194 -31.64 16.33 -7.87
N ILE A 195 -30.68 15.53 -8.31
CA ILE A 195 -29.76 15.82 -9.40
C ILE A 195 -29.91 14.74 -10.46
N VAL A 196 -30.22 15.15 -11.69
CA VAL A 196 -30.37 14.24 -12.83
C VAL A 196 -29.39 14.64 -13.93
N TRP A 197 -28.62 13.69 -14.44
CA TRP A 197 -27.65 13.95 -15.52
C TRP A 197 -28.29 13.77 -16.89
N ASP A 198 -27.90 14.66 -17.82
CA ASP A 198 -28.30 14.56 -19.21
C ASP A 198 -27.45 13.55 -19.98
N ASP A 199 -28.09 12.52 -20.54
CA ASP A 199 -27.43 11.48 -21.34
C ASP A 199 -26.89 12.03 -22.68
N ALA A 200 -27.50 13.07 -23.26
CA ALA A 200 -27.09 13.66 -24.54
C ALA A 200 -25.78 14.43 -24.45
N GLY A 201 -25.48 15.02 -23.25
CA GLY A 201 -24.26 15.79 -22.97
C GLY A 201 -23.10 14.96 -22.44
N MET A 202 -23.13 13.64 -22.52
CA MET A 202 -22.14 12.74 -21.86
C MET A 202 -21.96 13.07 -20.38
N GLY A 203 -23.03 13.45 -19.69
CA GLY A 203 -23.04 13.78 -18.27
C GLY A 203 -22.26 15.07 -17.90
N ALA A 204 -21.86 15.91 -18.86
CA ALA A 204 -21.13 17.15 -18.58
C ALA A 204 -21.97 18.18 -17.82
N THR A 205 -23.29 18.12 -18.01
CA THR A 205 -24.26 18.97 -17.31
C THR A 205 -25.30 18.12 -16.59
N TYR A 206 -25.88 18.70 -15.56
CA TYR A 206 -26.96 18.08 -14.79
C TYR A 206 -28.04 19.13 -14.49
N GLU A 207 -29.23 18.65 -14.22
CA GLU A 207 -30.35 19.48 -13.78
C GLU A 207 -30.65 19.22 -12.32
N VAL A 208 -31.00 20.28 -11.61
CA VAL A 208 -31.56 20.19 -10.25
C VAL A 208 -33.06 20.16 -10.40
N VAL A 209 -33.68 19.10 -9.91
CA VAL A 209 -35.13 18.87 -9.97
C VAL A 209 -35.70 18.63 -8.58
N ASP A 210 -37.01 18.65 -8.46
CA ASP A 210 -37.68 18.28 -7.23
C ASP A 210 -37.45 16.79 -6.91
N ILE A 211 -37.38 16.48 -5.61
CA ILE A 211 -37.24 15.10 -5.14
C ILE A 211 -38.49 14.31 -5.58
N PRO A 212 -38.33 13.13 -6.20
CA PRO A 212 -39.47 12.29 -6.59
C PRO A 212 -40.37 12.01 -5.38
N ALA A 213 -41.70 12.11 -5.61
CA ALA A 213 -42.68 12.02 -4.55
C ALA A 213 -42.66 10.66 -3.80
N ASP A 214 -42.28 9.60 -4.50
CA ASP A 214 -42.12 8.25 -3.96
C ASP A 214 -40.86 8.07 -3.09
N MET A 215 -39.89 9.00 -3.16
CA MET A 215 -38.65 8.97 -2.38
C MET A 215 -38.67 9.90 -1.14
N LEU A 216 -39.71 10.73 -0.98
CA LEU A 216 -39.70 11.75 0.08
C LEU A 216 -39.54 11.20 1.50
N ASP A 217 -40.15 10.06 1.80
CA ASP A 217 -40.06 9.45 3.13
C ASP A 217 -38.65 8.86 3.37
N GLU A 218 -38.11 8.17 2.37
CA GLU A 218 -36.78 7.60 2.39
C GLU A 218 -35.69 8.69 2.50
N VAL A 219 -35.82 9.75 1.70
CA VAL A 219 -34.90 10.90 1.76
C VAL A 219 -34.93 11.56 3.14
N LYS A 220 -36.11 11.72 3.74
CA LYS A 220 -36.23 12.27 5.09
C LYS A 220 -35.52 11.39 6.11
N GLU A 221 -35.72 10.08 6.04
CA GLU A 221 -35.09 9.11 6.96
C GLU A 221 -33.56 9.17 6.83
N TYR A 222 -33.00 9.04 5.63
CA TYR A 222 -31.55 9.05 5.43
C TYR A 222 -30.91 10.40 5.67
N ARG A 223 -31.62 11.51 5.44
CA ARG A 223 -31.16 12.84 5.83
C ARG A 223 -31.07 12.99 7.34
N SER A 224 -32.06 12.50 8.08
CA SER A 224 -32.01 12.50 9.56
C SER A 224 -30.84 11.66 10.08
N ILE A 225 -30.59 10.47 9.50
CA ILE A 225 -29.42 9.63 9.82
C ILE A 225 -28.10 10.38 9.54
N LEU A 226 -28.02 11.10 8.43
CA LEU A 226 -26.85 11.92 8.11
C LEU A 226 -26.62 13.01 9.17
N ILE A 227 -27.66 13.76 9.52
CA ILE A 227 -27.56 14.86 10.47
C ILE A 227 -27.23 14.33 11.88
N GLU A 228 -27.86 13.25 12.32
CA GLU A 228 -27.54 12.57 13.57
C GLU A 228 -26.06 12.18 13.62
N ALA A 229 -25.54 11.55 12.53
CA ALA A 229 -24.16 11.10 12.47
C ALA A 229 -23.13 12.25 12.55
N VAL A 230 -23.45 13.45 12.05
CA VAL A 230 -22.55 14.62 12.10
C VAL A 230 -22.78 15.50 13.32
N ALA A 231 -23.92 15.38 14.01
CA ALA A 231 -24.26 16.20 15.17
C ALA A 231 -23.28 16.04 16.34
N ASP A 232 -22.64 14.87 16.46
CA ASP A 232 -21.63 14.63 17.50
C ASP A 232 -20.35 15.47 17.33
N TYR A 233 -20.18 16.13 16.18
CA TYR A 233 -18.99 16.95 15.85
C TYR A 233 -19.19 18.46 16.05
N ASP A 234 -20.38 18.90 16.42
CA ASP A 234 -20.69 20.29 16.69
C ASP A 234 -21.81 20.42 17.71
N GLU A 235 -21.50 20.97 18.89
CA GLU A 235 -22.47 21.13 19.98
C GLU A 235 -23.70 21.94 19.57
N ASN A 236 -23.52 23.00 18.73
CA ASN A 236 -24.65 23.80 18.24
C ASN A 236 -25.52 23.00 17.27
N LEU A 237 -24.91 22.15 16.47
CA LEU A 237 -25.62 21.26 15.54
C LEU A 237 -26.44 20.23 16.29
N LEU A 238 -25.87 19.66 17.37
CA LEU A 238 -26.57 18.73 18.24
C LEU A 238 -27.79 19.37 18.92
N GLU A 239 -27.64 20.59 19.45
CA GLU A 239 -28.77 21.33 20.05
C GLU A 239 -29.88 21.59 19.01
N LYS A 240 -29.52 22.06 17.81
CA LYS A 240 -30.49 22.29 16.72
C LYS A 240 -31.16 20.99 16.26
N PHE A 241 -30.44 19.88 16.19
CA PHE A 241 -31.01 18.59 15.84
C PHE A 241 -32.06 18.14 16.83
N MET A 242 -31.83 18.38 18.13
CA MET A 242 -32.78 18.07 19.20
C MET A 242 -34.01 18.99 19.23
N GLU A 243 -33.87 20.26 18.78
CA GLU A 243 -34.95 21.23 18.76
C GLU A 243 -35.75 21.22 17.45
N ASP A 244 -35.10 21.39 16.32
CA ASP A 244 -35.69 21.39 14.98
C ASP A 244 -34.66 21.06 13.91
N GLU A 245 -34.64 19.84 13.44
CA GLU A 245 -33.74 19.33 12.38
C GLU A 245 -33.80 20.18 11.08
N ASN A 246 -34.95 20.79 10.78
CA ASN A 246 -35.12 21.60 9.57
C ASN A 246 -34.43 22.96 9.65
N SER A 247 -33.99 23.39 10.83
CA SER A 247 -33.23 24.64 11.03
C SER A 247 -31.75 24.51 10.63
N ILE A 248 -31.26 23.27 10.41
CA ILE A 248 -29.88 22.99 10.11
C ILE A 248 -29.57 23.31 8.63
N THR A 249 -28.55 24.14 8.43
CA THR A 249 -28.14 24.62 7.11
C THR A 249 -27.17 23.65 6.40
N GLU A 250 -27.09 23.75 5.07
CA GLU A 250 -26.11 23.02 4.27
C GLU A 250 -24.67 23.27 4.74
N GLU A 251 -24.34 24.51 5.10
CA GLU A 251 -23.00 24.88 5.54
C GLU A 251 -22.60 24.20 6.85
N GLU A 252 -23.51 24.17 7.83
CA GLU A 252 -23.30 23.49 9.11
C GLU A 252 -23.06 22.00 8.92
N ILE A 253 -23.86 21.33 8.07
CA ILE A 253 -23.66 19.91 7.73
C ILE A 253 -22.31 19.71 7.08
N ASN A 254 -21.93 20.54 6.10
CA ASN A 254 -20.68 20.40 5.39
C ASN A 254 -19.46 20.59 6.32
N ILE A 255 -19.49 21.53 7.26
CA ILE A 255 -18.40 21.77 8.23
C ILE A 255 -18.26 20.55 9.16
N ALA A 256 -19.35 20.08 9.75
CA ALA A 256 -19.34 18.93 10.67
C ALA A 256 -18.95 17.63 9.95
N LEU A 257 -19.48 17.40 8.74
CA LEU A 257 -19.12 16.23 7.94
C LEU A 257 -17.64 16.23 7.54
N ARG A 258 -17.09 17.40 7.17
CA ARG A 258 -15.66 17.51 6.89
C ARG A 258 -14.82 17.17 8.13
N ALA A 259 -15.17 17.67 9.31
CA ALA A 259 -14.46 17.37 10.55
C ALA A 259 -14.51 15.85 10.84
N ALA A 260 -15.67 15.22 10.72
CA ALA A 260 -15.85 13.79 10.91
C ALA A 260 -15.06 12.94 9.92
N VAL A 261 -14.95 13.37 8.65
CA VAL A 261 -14.12 12.69 7.63
C VAL A 261 -12.63 12.83 7.95
N MET A 262 -12.20 14.01 8.40
CA MET A 262 -10.80 14.25 8.80
C MET A 262 -10.37 13.34 9.94
N ASP A 263 -11.26 13.09 10.90
CA ASP A 263 -11.06 12.17 12.02
C ASP A 263 -11.28 10.68 11.66
N MET A 264 -11.67 10.42 10.41
CA MET A 264 -12.05 9.09 9.90
C MET A 264 -13.22 8.43 10.65
N ALA A 265 -14.04 9.22 11.30
CA ALA A 265 -15.20 8.75 12.05
C ALA A 265 -16.41 8.49 11.16
N ILE A 266 -16.51 9.19 10.02
CA ILE A 266 -17.58 9.01 9.03
C ILE A 266 -16.96 8.81 7.66
N ILE A 267 -17.52 7.88 6.89
CA ILE A 267 -17.20 7.67 5.48
C ILE A 267 -18.42 8.10 4.65
N PRO A 268 -18.36 9.26 3.97
CA PRO A 268 -19.45 9.69 3.08
C PRO A 268 -19.56 8.73 1.90
N MET A 269 -20.77 8.21 1.67
CA MET A 269 -21.04 7.28 0.58
C MET A 269 -21.84 7.97 -0.53
N ILE A 270 -21.36 7.82 -1.77
CA ILE A 270 -21.89 8.47 -2.97
C ILE A 270 -22.29 7.40 -3.99
N ALA A 271 -23.49 7.48 -4.54
CA ALA A 271 -23.96 6.61 -5.62
C ALA A 271 -23.61 7.16 -7.00
N GLY A 272 -23.23 6.29 -7.95
CA GLY A 272 -22.97 6.72 -9.30
C GLY A 272 -22.74 5.59 -10.31
N SER A 273 -22.56 5.97 -11.56
CA SER A 273 -22.13 5.09 -12.65
C SER A 273 -21.14 5.83 -13.55
N SER A 274 -19.87 5.47 -13.43
CA SER A 274 -18.82 6.06 -14.27
C SER A 274 -19.01 5.71 -15.74
N PHE A 275 -19.51 4.51 -16.03
CA PHE A 275 -19.80 4.07 -17.40
C PHE A 275 -20.92 4.92 -18.04
N LYS A 276 -21.95 5.24 -17.29
CA LYS A 276 -23.07 6.10 -17.73
C LYS A 276 -22.82 7.59 -17.51
N ASN A 277 -21.62 7.96 -17.08
CA ASN A 277 -21.22 9.36 -16.85
C ASN A 277 -22.08 10.09 -15.79
N LYS A 278 -22.52 9.39 -14.74
CA LYS A 278 -23.39 9.91 -13.68
C LYS A 278 -22.71 9.85 -12.31
N GLY A 279 -22.71 10.95 -11.58
CA GLY A 279 -22.19 11.04 -10.21
C GLY A 279 -20.71 11.41 -10.08
N VAL A 280 -19.91 11.37 -11.13
CA VAL A 280 -18.45 11.63 -11.06
C VAL A 280 -18.16 13.09 -10.71
N GLN A 281 -18.88 14.06 -11.26
CA GLN A 281 -18.71 15.48 -10.89
C GLN A 281 -19.08 15.72 -9.42
N PHE A 282 -20.15 15.08 -8.94
CA PHE A 282 -20.54 15.16 -7.54
C PHE A 282 -19.44 14.59 -6.61
N MET A 283 -18.82 13.49 -7.03
CA MET A 283 -17.67 12.92 -6.32
C MET A 283 -16.47 13.90 -6.31
N LEU A 284 -16.17 14.60 -7.41
CA LEU A 284 -15.12 15.62 -7.45
C LEU A 284 -15.42 16.81 -6.53
N ASP A 285 -16.67 17.24 -6.47
CA ASP A 285 -17.11 18.27 -5.52
C ASP A 285 -16.98 17.79 -4.08
N ALA A 286 -17.29 16.53 -3.78
CA ALA A 286 -17.11 15.93 -2.47
C ALA A 286 -15.62 15.84 -2.08
N VAL A 287 -14.72 15.54 -3.02
CA VAL A 287 -13.26 15.61 -2.82
C VAL A 287 -12.84 17.03 -2.40
N CYS A 288 -13.34 18.08 -3.07
CA CYS A 288 -13.06 19.46 -2.69
C CYS A 288 -13.57 19.81 -1.29
N LYS A 289 -14.79 19.35 -0.95
CA LYS A 289 -15.46 19.66 0.31
C LYS A 289 -14.85 18.91 1.51
N TYR A 290 -14.65 17.61 1.39
CA TYR A 290 -14.46 16.73 2.55
C TYR A 290 -13.05 16.18 2.71
N LEU A 291 -12.28 15.99 1.62
CA LEU A 291 -10.93 15.47 1.72
C LEU A 291 -9.91 16.57 2.09
N PRO A 292 -8.85 16.20 2.84
CA PRO A 292 -7.86 17.18 3.30
C PRO A 292 -7.00 17.76 2.19
N SER A 293 -6.54 18.98 2.44
CA SER A 293 -5.42 19.59 1.77
C SER A 293 -4.11 19.31 2.53
N PRO A 294 -2.94 19.54 1.96
CA PRO A 294 -1.67 19.48 2.70
C PRO A 294 -1.63 20.38 3.95
N MET A 295 -2.38 21.47 3.96
CA MET A 295 -2.46 22.44 5.07
C MET A 295 -3.30 21.95 6.26
N ASP A 296 -4.14 20.94 6.07
CA ASP A 296 -4.95 20.37 7.14
C ASP A 296 -4.15 19.39 8.04
N LYS A 297 -2.89 19.14 7.68
CA LYS A 297 -1.95 18.33 8.47
C LYS A 297 -0.94 19.24 9.17
N ASP A 298 -0.60 18.96 10.41
CA ASP A 298 0.39 19.74 11.19
C ASP A 298 1.79 19.72 10.59
N GLY A 299 2.06 18.81 9.68
CA GLY A 299 3.33 18.61 9.02
C GLY A 299 3.73 17.12 8.98
N ILE A 300 4.98 16.88 8.62
CA ILE A 300 5.56 15.53 8.62
C ILE A 300 6.67 15.45 9.65
N SER A 301 6.66 14.37 10.45
CA SER A 301 7.71 14.07 11.42
C SER A 301 8.82 13.23 10.79
N GLY A 302 10.02 13.40 11.29
CA GLY A 302 11.19 12.60 10.94
C GLY A 302 12.26 12.73 12.01
N ILE A 303 13.38 12.05 11.83
CA ILE A 303 14.51 12.04 12.75
C ILE A 303 15.76 12.64 12.12
N HIS A 304 16.71 13.10 12.93
CA HIS A 304 18.02 13.51 12.43
C HIS A 304 18.79 12.28 11.91
N PRO A 305 19.52 12.37 10.78
CA PRO A 305 20.30 11.22 10.29
C PRO A 305 21.30 10.64 11.28
N ASP A 306 21.90 11.48 12.13
CA ASP A 306 22.86 11.03 13.15
C ASP A 306 22.20 10.19 14.26
N ASP A 307 20.87 10.34 14.43
CA ASP A 307 20.08 9.59 15.41
C ASP A 307 19.55 8.25 14.86
N SER A 308 19.79 7.96 13.58
CA SER A 308 19.20 6.79 12.88
C SER A 308 19.61 5.44 13.48
N GLU A 309 20.75 5.36 14.14
CA GLU A 309 21.26 4.16 14.81
C GLU A 309 20.92 4.13 16.33
N LEU A 310 20.29 5.18 16.87
CA LEU A 310 19.85 5.23 18.25
C LEU A 310 18.55 4.44 18.47
N LEU A 311 18.29 4.05 19.73
CA LEU A 311 16.98 3.50 20.09
C LEU A 311 15.88 4.55 19.89
N GLU A 312 14.67 4.12 19.56
CA GLU A 312 13.55 5.03 19.27
C GLU A 312 13.30 6.07 20.38
N GLU A 313 13.51 5.68 21.64
CA GLU A 313 13.37 6.55 22.83
C GLU A 313 14.44 7.67 22.92
N ASP A 314 15.59 7.47 22.27
CA ASP A 314 16.72 8.40 22.27
C ASP A 314 16.75 9.28 21.00
N GLN A 315 15.85 9.07 20.03
CA GLN A 315 15.82 9.78 18.75
C GLN A 315 15.14 11.15 18.88
N THR A 316 15.73 12.16 18.26
CA THR A 316 15.16 13.52 18.22
C THR A 316 14.16 13.65 17.08
N GLN A 317 12.89 13.86 17.42
CA GLN A 317 11.84 14.09 16.43
C GLN A 317 11.91 15.50 15.85
N ILE A 318 11.89 15.62 14.53
CA ILE A 318 11.91 16.88 13.78
C ILE A 318 10.58 16.97 13.02
N LEU A 319 9.84 18.07 13.22
CA LEU A 319 8.61 18.36 12.46
C LEU A 319 8.93 19.33 11.32
N ARG A 320 8.45 19.03 10.10
CA ARG A 320 8.47 19.91 8.93
C ARG A 320 7.03 20.30 8.56
N LYS A 321 6.75 21.58 8.54
CA LYS A 321 5.44 22.11 8.15
C LYS A 321 5.31 22.19 6.62
N PRO A 322 4.09 22.13 6.07
CA PRO A 322 3.85 22.28 4.63
C PRO A 322 3.93 23.75 4.21
N ASP A 323 5.09 24.35 4.38
CA ASP A 323 5.39 25.75 4.02
C ASP A 323 6.58 25.80 3.06
N VAL A 324 6.46 26.63 2.03
CA VAL A 324 7.50 26.88 1.01
C VAL A 324 8.78 27.49 1.62
N LYS A 325 8.65 28.15 2.76
CA LYS A 325 9.79 28.79 3.47
C LYS A 325 10.57 27.83 4.35
N GLU A 326 10.01 26.69 4.67
CA GLU A 326 10.69 25.63 5.41
C GLU A 326 11.85 25.04 4.59
N PRO A 327 12.84 24.40 5.23
CA PRO A 327 13.83 23.62 4.52
C PRO A 327 13.18 22.50 3.69
N PHE A 328 13.68 22.27 2.48
CA PHE A 328 13.13 21.25 1.60
C PHE A 328 13.23 19.86 2.21
N ALA A 329 12.13 19.13 2.18
CA ALA A 329 12.07 17.71 2.52
C ALA A 329 11.03 16.99 1.65
N ALA A 330 11.41 15.86 1.08
CA ALA A 330 10.58 15.05 0.21
C ALA A 330 10.85 13.56 0.42
N LEU A 331 9.84 12.73 0.13
CA LEU A 331 9.93 11.29 0.16
C LEU A 331 9.81 10.73 -1.26
N ALA A 332 10.81 9.97 -1.70
CA ALA A 332 10.77 9.21 -2.95
C ALA A 332 9.92 7.94 -2.72
N PHE A 333 8.75 7.87 -3.34
CA PHE A 333 7.82 6.78 -3.12
C PHE A 333 7.75 5.76 -4.26
N LYS A 334 8.25 6.12 -5.45
CA LYS A 334 8.29 5.23 -6.60
C LYS A 334 9.49 5.54 -7.48
N ILE A 335 10.18 4.50 -7.92
CA ILE A 335 11.21 4.58 -8.95
C ILE A 335 10.68 3.90 -10.21
N ALA A 336 10.91 4.50 -11.37
CA ALA A 336 10.63 3.90 -12.66
C ALA A 336 11.85 4.05 -13.57
N THR A 337 12.04 3.10 -14.46
CA THR A 337 13.09 3.17 -15.48
C THR A 337 12.47 3.62 -16.80
N ASP A 338 12.90 4.80 -17.25
CA ASP A 338 12.48 5.33 -18.54
C ASP A 338 13.60 5.09 -19.58
N PRO A 339 13.25 4.61 -20.77
CA PRO A 339 14.26 4.30 -21.83
C PRO A 339 15.06 5.53 -22.28
N PHE A 340 14.51 6.74 -22.15
CA PHE A 340 15.09 7.97 -22.69
C PHE A 340 15.79 8.80 -21.62
N VAL A 341 15.21 8.90 -20.43
CA VAL A 341 15.72 9.76 -19.34
C VAL A 341 16.40 8.98 -18.22
N GLY A 342 16.35 7.67 -18.25
CA GLY A 342 16.96 6.80 -17.23
C GLY A 342 16.09 6.65 -15.98
N ARG A 343 16.69 6.78 -14.78
CA ARG A 343 15.94 6.67 -13.51
C ARG A 343 15.06 7.89 -13.31
N LEU A 344 13.77 7.65 -13.20
CA LEU A 344 12.73 8.62 -12.88
C LEU A 344 12.23 8.35 -11.46
N ALA A 345 12.52 9.23 -10.53
CA ALA A 345 12.06 9.11 -9.15
C ALA A 345 10.83 9.99 -8.91
N PHE A 346 9.72 9.35 -8.52
CA PHE A 346 8.51 10.04 -8.08
C PHE A 346 8.66 10.38 -6.61
N PHE A 347 8.38 11.60 -6.25
CA PHE A 347 8.47 12.05 -4.87
C PHE A 347 7.37 13.04 -4.52
N ARG A 348 7.02 13.06 -3.23
CA ARG A 348 6.18 14.10 -2.65
C ARG A 348 7.04 15.08 -1.88
N ALA A 349 6.93 16.36 -2.21
CA ALA A 349 7.50 17.44 -1.43
C ALA A 349 6.60 17.74 -0.22
N TYR A 350 7.13 17.62 0.99
CA TYR A 350 6.38 17.89 2.22
C TYR A 350 6.63 19.31 2.74
N SER A 351 7.83 19.84 2.51
CA SER A 351 8.22 21.19 2.93
C SER A 351 9.17 21.83 1.94
N GLY A 352 9.26 23.16 1.95
CA GLY A 352 10.21 23.91 1.17
C GLY A 352 9.92 23.96 -0.33
N ARG A 353 10.96 24.31 -1.09
CA ARG A 353 10.94 24.40 -2.55
C ARG A 353 12.21 23.79 -3.12
N LEU A 354 12.08 23.12 -4.25
CA LEU A 354 13.18 22.55 -5.02
C LEU A 354 13.15 23.07 -6.44
N ASP A 355 14.21 23.71 -6.88
CA ASP A 355 14.38 24.19 -8.26
C ASP A 355 15.14 23.16 -9.13
N ALA A 356 14.77 23.03 -10.39
CA ALA A 356 15.48 22.21 -11.35
C ALA A 356 16.94 22.68 -11.49
N GLY A 357 17.88 21.74 -11.59
CA GLY A 357 19.32 22.03 -11.62
C GLY A 357 19.99 22.15 -10.25
N SER A 358 19.24 22.14 -9.15
CA SER A 358 19.76 22.23 -7.78
C SER A 358 20.23 20.87 -7.23
N TYR A 359 20.69 20.88 -5.99
CA TYR A 359 21.16 19.69 -5.28
C TYR A 359 20.29 19.40 -4.06
N VAL A 360 20.13 18.13 -3.76
CA VAL A 360 19.51 17.61 -2.54
C VAL A 360 20.42 16.61 -1.87
N LEU A 361 20.28 16.43 -0.56
CA LEU A 361 20.89 15.36 0.19
C LEU A 361 19.98 14.14 0.15
N ASN A 362 20.49 12.98 -0.27
CA ASN A 362 19.86 11.70 -0.04
C ASN A 362 20.36 11.14 1.30
N THR A 363 19.50 11.08 2.30
CA THR A 363 19.89 10.73 3.67
C THR A 363 20.29 9.27 3.85
N ARG A 364 19.78 8.35 3.01
CA ARG A 364 20.20 6.94 3.04
C ARG A 364 21.66 6.77 2.58
N SER A 365 22.02 7.39 1.46
CA SER A 365 23.36 7.25 0.89
C SER A 365 24.38 8.24 1.45
N GLY A 366 23.90 9.31 2.12
CA GLY A 366 24.73 10.45 2.57
C GLY A 366 25.26 11.32 1.42
N ASN A 367 24.84 11.06 0.18
CA ASN A 367 25.35 11.73 -1.00
C ASN A 367 24.48 12.92 -1.44
N LYS A 368 25.14 13.93 -2.01
CA LYS A 368 24.44 14.98 -2.74
C LYS A 368 24.06 14.50 -4.12
N GLU A 369 22.76 14.56 -4.41
CA GLU A 369 22.19 14.23 -5.70
C GLU A 369 21.81 15.49 -6.48
N ARG A 370 22.18 15.55 -7.76
CA ARG A 370 21.81 16.67 -8.63
C ARG A 370 20.50 16.40 -9.33
N ILE A 371 19.51 17.26 -9.12
CA ILE A 371 18.23 17.19 -9.81
C ILE A 371 18.35 17.88 -11.16
N SER A 372 18.50 17.10 -12.23
CA SER A 372 18.70 17.67 -13.57
C SER A 372 17.43 18.34 -14.11
N ARG A 373 16.29 17.66 -13.99
CA ARG A 373 14.98 18.13 -14.43
C ARG A 373 13.90 17.63 -13.46
N ILE A 374 12.85 18.42 -13.34
CA ILE A 374 11.64 18.07 -12.59
C ILE A 374 10.49 18.00 -13.58
N TYR A 375 9.61 17.03 -13.39
CA TYR A 375 8.44 16.80 -14.25
C TYR A 375 7.16 16.75 -13.43
N GLN A 376 6.14 17.39 -13.97
CA GLN A 376 4.76 17.11 -13.61
C GLN A 376 4.28 15.96 -14.51
N MET A 377 3.80 14.89 -13.92
CA MET A 377 3.45 13.69 -14.65
C MET A 377 1.98 13.68 -15.08
N HIS A 378 1.72 13.11 -16.24
CA HIS A 378 0.40 12.77 -16.71
C HIS A 378 0.46 11.37 -17.32
N ALA A 379 0.15 10.37 -16.51
CA ALA A 379 0.45 8.97 -16.80
C ALA A 379 1.94 8.78 -17.20
N ASN A 380 2.23 8.42 -18.45
CA ASN A 380 3.59 8.28 -18.97
C ASN A 380 4.16 9.57 -19.61
N LYS A 381 3.35 10.64 -19.73
CA LYS A 381 3.81 11.91 -20.30
C LYS A 381 4.50 12.77 -19.25
N GLN A 382 5.67 13.30 -19.61
CA GLN A 382 6.55 14.08 -18.77
C GLN A 382 6.47 15.55 -19.18
N ASN A 383 5.86 16.41 -18.34
CA ASN A 383 5.79 17.85 -18.57
C ASN A 383 6.86 18.53 -17.70
N PRO A 384 7.93 19.10 -18.28
CA PRO A 384 8.99 19.70 -17.51
C PRO A 384 8.48 20.96 -16.77
N ILE A 385 8.88 21.08 -15.49
CA ILE A 385 8.60 22.23 -14.65
C ILE A 385 9.90 22.79 -14.07
N GLU A 386 9.93 24.09 -13.76
CA GLU A 386 11.12 24.77 -13.25
C GLU A 386 11.36 24.46 -11.77
N TYR A 387 10.33 24.24 -11.00
CA TYR A 387 10.40 23.97 -9.57
C TYR A 387 9.20 23.17 -9.09
N ILE A 388 9.35 22.58 -7.89
CA ILE A 388 8.29 21.93 -7.12
C ILE A 388 8.29 22.46 -5.70
N GLU A 389 7.13 22.63 -5.09
CA GLU A 389 6.94 23.20 -3.76
C GLU A 389 6.27 22.23 -2.81
N ALA A 390 6.29 22.55 -1.51
CA ALA A 390 5.58 21.83 -0.46
C ALA A 390 4.15 21.50 -0.87
N GLY A 391 3.71 20.27 -0.60
CA GLY A 391 2.37 19.78 -0.94
C GLY A 391 2.22 19.20 -2.34
N ASP A 392 3.21 19.36 -3.23
CA ASP A 392 3.15 18.81 -4.59
C ASP A 392 3.74 17.41 -4.71
N ILE A 393 3.26 16.69 -5.74
CA ILE A 393 3.79 15.40 -6.19
C ILE A 393 4.39 15.61 -7.59
N GLY A 394 5.62 15.16 -7.78
CA GLY A 394 6.32 15.26 -9.05
C GLY A 394 7.29 14.12 -9.27
N ALA A 395 7.99 14.17 -10.38
CA ALA A 395 9.06 13.24 -10.69
C ALA A 395 10.32 13.98 -11.08
N ALA A 396 11.48 13.41 -10.81
CA ALA A 396 12.76 14.01 -11.18
C ALA A 396 13.74 13.00 -11.72
N VAL A 397 14.72 13.50 -12.50
CA VAL A 397 15.81 12.73 -13.06
C VAL A 397 17.15 13.35 -12.70
N GLY A 398 18.20 12.54 -12.82
CA GLY A 398 19.59 12.95 -12.54
C GLY A 398 20.19 12.23 -11.34
N PHE A 399 19.41 11.44 -10.63
CA PHE A 399 19.88 10.64 -9.50
C PHE A 399 20.89 9.56 -9.90
N LYS A 400 21.95 9.42 -9.11
CA LYS A 400 22.93 8.35 -9.26
C LYS A 400 22.55 7.14 -8.42
N ASP A 401 22.11 7.37 -7.19
CA ASP A 401 21.70 6.32 -6.26
C ASP A 401 20.42 6.75 -5.52
N ILE A 402 19.28 6.30 -6.03
CA ILE A 402 17.96 6.57 -5.45
C ILE A 402 17.18 5.27 -5.35
N LYS A 403 16.48 5.07 -4.23
CA LYS A 403 15.59 3.94 -3.97
C LYS A 403 14.23 4.41 -3.47
N THR A 404 13.24 3.56 -3.63
CA THR A 404 11.92 3.78 -3.02
C THR A 404 12.06 3.83 -1.50
N GLY A 405 11.50 4.88 -0.88
CA GLY A 405 11.62 5.15 0.56
C GLY A 405 12.73 6.12 0.94
N ASP A 406 13.59 6.53 -0.01
CA ASP A 406 14.64 7.51 0.28
C ASP A 406 14.06 8.89 0.59
N THR A 407 14.63 9.54 1.60
CA THR A 407 14.36 10.94 1.90
C THR A 407 15.33 11.84 1.16
N LEU A 408 14.78 12.85 0.49
CA LEU A 408 15.52 13.92 -0.20
C LEU A 408 15.31 15.22 0.57
N CYS A 409 16.37 15.85 1.04
CA CYS A 409 16.23 17.05 1.88
C CYS A 409 17.31 18.10 1.60
N ASP A 410 17.14 19.27 2.25
CA ASP A 410 18.17 20.30 2.31
C ASP A 410 19.38 19.80 3.10
N GLU A 411 20.59 20.04 2.57
CA GLU A 411 21.84 19.55 3.19
C GLU A 411 22.11 20.16 4.56
N LYS A 412 21.71 21.41 4.76
CA LYS A 412 21.97 22.14 6.03
C LYS A 412 20.98 21.77 7.13
N HIS A 413 19.85 21.21 6.74
CA HIS A 413 18.78 20.83 7.65
C HIS A 413 18.33 19.39 7.36
N PRO A 414 19.22 18.40 7.57
CA PRO A 414 18.96 17.03 7.21
C PRO A 414 17.84 16.44 8.08
N ILE A 415 17.03 15.58 7.46
CA ILE A 415 15.95 14.85 8.11
C ILE A 415 15.80 13.48 7.41
N ILE A 416 15.50 12.44 8.15
CA ILE A 416 15.00 11.17 7.65
C ILE A 416 13.51 11.12 7.95
N LEU A 417 12.70 11.11 6.92
CA LEU A 417 11.26 10.87 7.05
C LEU A 417 11.04 9.38 7.33
N GLU A 418 9.94 9.05 8.00
CA GLU A 418 9.59 7.66 8.30
C GLU A 418 9.66 6.79 7.04
N SER A 419 10.42 5.71 7.09
CA SER A 419 10.59 4.79 5.97
C SER A 419 9.37 3.90 5.78
N MET A 420 9.06 3.60 4.53
CA MET A 420 8.02 2.61 4.19
C MET A 420 8.49 1.20 4.54
N LYS A 421 7.65 0.42 5.22
CA LYS A 421 7.89 -1.00 5.47
C LYS A 421 7.25 -1.81 4.35
N PHE A 422 8.04 -2.64 3.69
CA PHE A 422 7.55 -3.52 2.63
C PHE A 422 7.51 -4.97 3.12
N PRO A 423 6.49 -5.76 2.72
CA PRO A 423 6.44 -7.17 3.04
C PRO A 423 7.57 -7.92 2.33
N ALA A 424 8.04 -8.99 2.95
CA ALA A 424 8.99 -9.88 2.31
C ALA A 424 8.29 -10.70 1.19
N PRO A 425 9.01 -11.06 0.11
CA PRO A 425 8.46 -11.93 -0.92
C PRO A 425 8.10 -13.31 -0.35
N VAL A 426 7.10 -13.95 -0.93
CA VAL A 426 6.56 -15.23 -0.43
C VAL A 426 6.74 -16.39 -1.41
N ILE A 427 7.04 -16.10 -2.67
CA ILE A 427 7.24 -17.09 -3.74
C ILE A 427 8.51 -16.78 -4.52
N GLY A 428 9.24 -17.82 -4.93
CA GLY A 428 10.42 -17.69 -5.77
C GLY A 428 10.39 -18.64 -6.95
N ILE A 429 10.97 -18.23 -8.07
CA ILE A 429 11.21 -19.08 -9.25
C ILE A 429 12.68 -18.99 -9.68
N ALA A 430 13.24 -20.11 -10.11
CA ALA A 430 14.54 -20.13 -10.76
C ALA A 430 14.38 -19.66 -12.21
N ILE A 431 15.27 -18.80 -12.67
CA ILE A 431 15.31 -18.34 -14.05
C ILE A 431 16.69 -18.55 -14.66
N GLU A 432 16.69 -18.89 -15.93
CA GLU A 432 17.91 -19.05 -16.72
C GLU A 432 17.79 -18.34 -18.07
N PRO A 433 18.79 -17.59 -18.51
CA PRO A 433 18.73 -16.95 -19.82
C PRO A 433 18.76 -18.02 -20.92
N LYS A 434 17.94 -17.86 -21.96
CA LYS A 434 17.91 -18.81 -23.08
C LYS A 434 19.21 -18.85 -23.87
N THR A 435 19.98 -17.78 -23.88
CA THR A 435 21.26 -17.69 -24.58
C THR A 435 22.37 -17.15 -23.69
N LYS A 436 23.60 -17.58 -23.91
CA LYS A 436 24.77 -17.07 -23.17
C LYS A 436 24.99 -15.57 -23.37
N ALA A 437 24.58 -15.01 -24.51
CA ALA A 437 24.66 -13.57 -24.79
C ALA A 437 23.71 -12.74 -23.96
N ASP A 438 22.68 -13.36 -23.39
CA ASP A 438 21.65 -12.66 -22.58
C ASP A 438 21.96 -12.64 -21.07
N VAL A 439 23.06 -13.30 -20.62
CA VAL A 439 23.43 -13.34 -19.19
C VAL A 439 23.62 -11.93 -18.62
N ASP A 440 24.46 -11.11 -19.30
CA ASP A 440 24.73 -9.75 -18.84
C ASP A 440 23.49 -8.84 -18.92
N LYS A 441 22.71 -9.01 -19.99
CA LYS A 441 21.43 -8.27 -20.13
C LYS A 441 20.41 -8.66 -19.06
N MET A 442 20.35 -9.97 -18.71
CA MET A 442 19.50 -10.46 -17.63
C MET A 442 19.90 -9.82 -16.30
N GLY A 443 21.20 -9.80 -15.98
CA GLY A 443 21.69 -9.15 -14.77
C GLY A 443 21.32 -7.67 -14.69
N MET A 444 21.48 -6.92 -15.80
CA MET A 444 21.07 -5.52 -15.86
C MET A 444 19.56 -5.33 -15.75
N ALA A 445 18.76 -6.18 -16.39
CA ALA A 445 17.30 -6.12 -16.30
C ALA A 445 16.82 -6.38 -14.87
N LEU A 446 17.34 -7.43 -14.23
CA LEU A 446 17.00 -7.78 -12.85
C LEU A 446 17.39 -6.68 -11.86
N ALA A 447 18.57 -6.08 -12.01
CA ALA A 447 18.98 -4.97 -11.15
C ALA A 447 18.03 -3.77 -11.26
N LYS A 448 17.62 -3.40 -12.49
CA LYS A 448 16.67 -2.31 -12.70
C LYS A 448 15.27 -2.61 -12.13
N LEU A 449 14.76 -3.83 -12.35
CA LEU A 449 13.47 -4.25 -11.81
C LEU A 449 13.48 -4.26 -10.27
N ALA A 450 14.59 -4.69 -9.64
CA ALA A 450 14.75 -4.66 -8.19
C ALA A 450 14.89 -3.22 -7.61
N GLU A 451 15.36 -2.25 -8.40
CA GLU A 451 15.34 -0.84 -8.02
C GLU A 451 13.92 -0.25 -8.04
N GLU A 452 13.08 -0.72 -8.96
CA GLU A 452 11.69 -0.25 -9.10
C GLU A 452 10.76 -0.83 -8.02
N ASP A 453 10.95 -2.11 -7.71
CA ASP A 453 10.08 -2.86 -6.81
C ASP A 453 10.84 -3.40 -5.60
N PRO A 454 10.62 -2.84 -4.40
CA PRO A 454 11.29 -3.27 -3.18
C PRO A 454 10.85 -4.66 -2.68
N THR A 455 9.74 -5.24 -3.18
CA THR A 455 9.29 -6.60 -2.87
C THR A 455 9.83 -7.63 -3.84
N PHE A 456 10.49 -7.20 -4.91
CA PHE A 456 11.19 -8.07 -5.83
C PHE A 456 12.64 -8.26 -5.39
N THR A 457 13.05 -9.49 -5.15
CA THR A 457 14.41 -9.82 -4.77
C THR A 457 15.04 -10.79 -5.74
N VAL A 458 16.34 -10.65 -5.90
CA VAL A 458 17.16 -11.52 -6.77
C VAL A 458 18.29 -12.11 -5.94
N ARG A 459 18.42 -13.43 -5.96
CA ARG A 459 19.51 -14.16 -5.33
C ARG A 459 20.08 -15.23 -6.25
N THR A 460 21.34 -15.54 -6.08
CA THR A 460 21.95 -16.71 -6.71
C THR A 460 21.98 -17.84 -5.69
N ASP A 461 21.43 -18.98 -6.03
CA ASP A 461 21.54 -20.19 -5.22
C ASP A 461 22.97 -20.72 -5.32
N GLU A 462 23.70 -20.74 -4.21
CA GLU A 462 25.09 -21.18 -4.15
C GLU A 462 25.25 -22.67 -4.48
N ALA A 463 24.22 -23.49 -4.22
CA ALA A 463 24.28 -24.94 -4.47
C ALA A 463 24.06 -25.28 -5.94
N SER A 464 23.09 -24.64 -6.60
CA SER A 464 22.74 -24.92 -8.00
C SER A 464 23.36 -23.93 -8.99
N GLY A 465 23.82 -22.77 -8.53
CA GLY A 465 24.27 -21.66 -9.36
C GLY A 465 23.15 -20.94 -10.12
N GLN A 466 21.88 -21.29 -9.85
CA GLN A 466 20.73 -20.71 -10.52
C GLN A 466 20.39 -19.32 -9.95
N THR A 467 19.89 -18.45 -10.81
CA THR A 467 19.33 -17.18 -10.38
C THR A 467 17.88 -17.39 -9.96
N ILE A 468 17.56 -17.08 -8.70
CA ILE A 468 16.20 -17.14 -8.15
C ILE A 468 15.68 -15.71 -8.04
N ILE A 469 14.49 -15.48 -8.59
CA ILE A 469 13.74 -14.26 -8.42
C ILE A 469 12.56 -14.53 -7.50
N SER A 470 12.32 -13.66 -6.52
CA SER A 470 11.24 -13.83 -5.55
C SER A 470 10.34 -12.60 -5.52
N GLY A 471 9.04 -12.82 -5.29
CA GLY A 471 7.99 -11.79 -5.32
C GLY A 471 6.77 -12.15 -4.49
N MET A 472 5.71 -11.35 -4.62
CA MET A 472 4.50 -11.44 -3.79
C MET A 472 3.49 -12.48 -4.27
N GLY A 473 3.58 -12.93 -5.53
CA GLY A 473 2.66 -13.92 -6.09
C GLY A 473 3.10 -14.37 -7.49
N GLU A 474 2.40 -15.39 -8.04
CA GLU A 474 2.71 -15.92 -9.37
C GLU A 474 2.52 -14.86 -10.45
N LEU A 475 1.42 -14.09 -10.40
CA LEU A 475 1.14 -13.02 -11.36
C LEU A 475 2.21 -11.93 -11.31
N HIS A 476 2.68 -11.58 -10.12
CA HIS A 476 3.76 -10.61 -9.95
C HIS A 476 5.02 -11.06 -10.70
N LEU A 477 5.48 -12.29 -10.49
CA LEU A 477 6.67 -12.83 -11.13
C LEU A 477 6.49 -12.99 -12.64
N ASP A 478 5.31 -13.42 -13.10
CA ASP A 478 4.98 -13.52 -14.53
C ASP A 478 5.08 -12.16 -15.25
N ILE A 479 4.60 -11.10 -14.61
CA ILE A 479 4.67 -9.74 -15.15
C ILE A 479 6.12 -9.29 -15.23
N LEU A 480 6.93 -9.53 -14.21
CA LEU A 480 8.35 -9.17 -14.21
C LEU A 480 9.13 -9.91 -15.32
N VAL A 481 8.87 -11.20 -15.52
CA VAL A 481 9.48 -11.97 -16.60
C VAL A 481 9.01 -11.47 -17.98
N ASP A 482 7.75 -11.15 -18.14
CA ASP A 482 7.24 -10.58 -19.39
C ASP A 482 7.84 -9.18 -19.67
N ARG A 483 8.03 -8.35 -18.61
CA ARG A 483 8.77 -7.08 -18.73
C ARG A 483 10.22 -7.28 -19.17
N MET A 484 10.91 -8.29 -18.64
CA MET A 484 12.27 -8.63 -19.08
C MET A 484 12.29 -8.90 -20.59
N LYS A 485 11.30 -9.65 -21.10
CA LYS A 485 11.18 -9.95 -22.51
C LYS A 485 10.85 -8.71 -23.36
N ARG A 486 9.85 -7.92 -22.96
CA ARG A 486 9.34 -6.79 -23.76
C ARG A 486 10.23 -5.55 -23.69
N GLU A 487 10.67 -5.16 -22.52
CA GLU A 487 11.43 -3.93 -22.28
C GLU A 487 12.93 -4.14 -22.48
N PHE A 488 13.49 -5.25 -21.98
CA PHE A 488 14.93 -5.51 -22.00
C PHE A 488 15.38 -6.47 -23.11
N LYS A 489 14.43 -7.06 -23.85
CA LYS A 489 14.70 -8.03 -24.93
C LYS A 489 15.51 -9.24 -24.44
N VAL A 490 15.19 -9.73 -23.24
CA VAL A 490 15.78 -10.90 -22.60
C VAL A 490 14.75 -11.99 -22.44
N GLU A 491 14.98 -13.15 -23.03
CA GLU A 491 14.14 -14.32 -22.82
C GLU A 491 14.79 -15.28 -21.82
N VAL A 492 13.98 -15.77 -20.87
CA VAL A 492 14.43 -16.71 -19.84
C VAL A 492 13.60 -17.98 -19.86
N ASN A 493 14.19 -19.09 -19.41
CA ASN A 493 13.47 -20.28 -18.99
C ASN A 493 13.12 -20.13 -17.52
N GLN A 494 11.91 -20.51 -17.16
CA GLN A 494 11.41 -20.48 -15.78
C GLN A 494 11.41 -21.89 -15.21
N GLY A 495 11.89 -22.04 -13.99
CA GLY A 495 11.77 -23.25 -13.19
C GLY A 495 10.41 -23.31 -12.47
N GLU A 496 10.22 -24.38 -11.70
CA GLU A 496 9.03 -24.55 -10.87
C GLU A 496 9.00 -23.53 -9.71
N PRO A 497 7.82 -22.95 -9.36
CA PRO A 497 7.69 -22.07 -8.21
C PRO A 497 8.10 -22.75 -6.91
N GLN A 498 8.77 -22.03 -6.04
CA GLN A 498 9.17 -22.49 -4.72
C GLN A 498 8.69 -21.51 -3.65
N VAL A 499 8.30 -22.06 -2.51
CA VAL A 499 7.86 -21.28 -1.36
C VAL A 499 9.05 -20.70 -0.62
N GLU A 500 8.99 -19.44 -0.25
CA GLU A 500 9.96 -18.81 0.65
C GLU A 500 9.59 -19.16 2.10
N TYR A 501 10.25 -20.18 2.64
CA TYR A 501 10.12 -20.57 4.03
C TYR A 501 10.86 -19.58 4.94
N LYS A 502 10.49 -19.57 6.21
CA LYS A 502 11.21 -18.84 7.27
C LYS A 502 11.52 -19.76 8.45
N GLU A 503 12.30 -19.27 9.39
CA GLU A 503 12.57 -19.96 10.65
C GLU A 503 12.09 -19.11 11.84
N ALA A 504 11.78 -19.74 12.96
CA ALA A 504 11.48 -19.07 14.22
C ALA A 504 11.98 -19.92 15.39
N PHE A 505 12.01 -19.31 16.57
CA PHE A 505 12.41 -20.00 17.80
C PHE A 505 11.20 -20.19 18.73
N THR A 506 11.19 -21.31 19.45
CA THR A 506 10.10 -21.66 20.36
C THR A 506 10.52 -21.68 21.83
N ARG A 507 11.80 -21.57 22.12
CA ARG A 507 12.37 -21.69 23.49
C ARG A 507 13.29 -20.53 23.80
N THR A 508 13.33 -20.16 25.09
CA THR A 508 14.28 -19.21 25.63
C THR A 508 15.63 -19.87 25.86
N ALA A 509 16.71 -19.24 25.44
CA ALA A 509 18.06 -19.69 25.69
C ALA A 509 18.98 -18.50 26.05
N GLN A 510 19.72 -18.63 27.13
CA GLN A 510 20.70 -17.63 27.56
C GLN A 510 22.11 -18.06 27.15
N HIS A 511 22.92 -17.09 26.74
CA HIS A 511 24.30 -17.36 26.32
C HIS A 511 25.23 -16.20 26.70
N ARG A 512 26.50 -16.52 26.92
CA ARG A 512 27.57 -15.53 26.99
C ARG A 512 28.55 -15.81 25.86
N GLU A 513 28.82 -14.81 25.06
CA GLU A 513 29.78 -14.88 23.96
C GLU A 513 30.90 -13.86 24.15
N THR A 514 32.14 -14.34 24.05
CA THR A 514 33.33 -13.50 24.15
C THR A 514 34.12 -13.58 22.86
N TYR A 515 34.01 -12.53 22.04
CA TYR A 515 34.88 -12.38 20.88
C TYR A 515 36.23 -11.80 21.28
N LYS A 516 37.30 -12.56 21.11
CA LYS A 516 38.65 -12.12 21.37
C LYS A 516 39.57 -12.52 20.22
N LYS A 517 40.28 -11.54 19.65
CA LYS A 517 41.31 -11.77 18.64
C LYS A 517 42.53 -10.90 18.94
N GLN A 518 43.68 -11.51 18.99
CA GLN A 518 44.94 -10.83 19.26
C GLN A 518 45.91 -11.18 18.13
N SER A 519 46.36 -10.18 17.40
CA SER A 519 47.32 -10.34 16.29
C SER A 519 48.27 -9.14 16.34
N GLY A 520 49.41 -9.27 17.05
CA GLY A 520 50.53 -8.34 17.07
C GLY A 520 50.18 -6.83 16.94
N GLY A 521 49.68 -6.20 18.00
CA GLY A 521 49.23 -4.81 18.04
C GLY A 521 47.92 -4.63 18.82
N ARG A 522 47.08 -3.67 18.45
CA ARG A 522 45.75 -3.46 19.06
C ARG A 522 44.90 -4.72 18.81
N GLY A 523 44.42 -5.34 19.87
CA GLY A 523 43.54 -6.51 19.81
C GLY A 523 42.11 -6.16 19.46
N LYS A 524 41.24 -7.17 19.45
CA LYS A 524 39.81 -7.07 19.30
C LYS A 524 39.13 -7.77 20.45
N PHE A 525 38.19 -7.10 21.14
CA PHE A 525 37.50 -7.66 22.28
C PHE A 525 36.05 -7.19 22.35
N GLY A 526 35.14 -8.12 22.50
CA GLY A 526 33.69 -7.86 22.73
C GLY A 526 33.12 -9.03 23.53
N ASP A 527 32.45 -8.75 24.62
CA ASP A 527 31.88 -9.76 25.52
C ASP A 527 30.45 -9.34 25.88
N ILE A 528 29.50 -10.21 25.59
CA ILE A 528 28.05 -9.97 25.77
C ILE A 528 27.41 -11.16 26.47
N VAL A 529 26.46 -10.90 27.36
CA VAL A 529 25.53 -11.87 27.93
C VAL A 529 24.14 -11.50 27.51
N PHE A 530 23.45 -12.41 26.88
CA PHE A 530 22.11 -12.15 26.29
C PHE A 530 21.19 -13.35 26.45
N VAL A 531 19.89 -13.07 26.34
CA VAL A 531 18.83 -14.07 26.22
C VAL A 531 18.24 -13.95 24.84
N LEU A 532 18.11 -15.10 24.16
CA LEU A 532 17.39 -15.25 22.90
C LEU A 532 16.08 -15.97 23.20
N GLU A 533 14.98 -15.39 22.76
CA GLU A 533 13.63 -15.90 23.03
C GLU A 533 12.66 -15.58 21.87
N PRO A 534 11.50 -16.27 21.77
CA PRO A 534 10.46 -15.87 20.84
C PRO A 534 10.08 -14.41 21.05
N ALA A 535 9.73 -13.72 19.96
CA ALA A 535 9.28 -12.33 20.03
C ALA A 535 7.97 -12.22 20.82
N ASP A 536 7.80 -11.15 21.57
CA ASP A 536 6.57 -10.86 22.31
C ASP A 536 5.45 -10.44 21.33
N GLU A 537 4.24 -10.84 21.63
CA GLU A 537 3.06 -10.33 20.93
C GLU A 537 2.81 -8.86 21.33
N VAL A 538 2.53 -8.05 20.31
CA VAL A 538 2.11 -6.66 20.48
C VAL A 538 0.77 -6.52 19.77
N ASP A 539 -0.27 -6.07 20.47
CA ASP A 539 -1.63 -5.93 19.93
C ASP A 539 -2.18 -7.21 19.27
N GLY A 540 -1.87 -8.38 19.86
CA GLY A 540 -2.32 -9.68 19.35
C GLY A 540 -1.58 -10.17 18.10
N LYS A 541 -0.44 -9.58 17.77
CA LYS A 541 0.41 -9.99 16.65
C LYS A 541 1.87 -10.10 17.07
N VAL A 542 2.58 -11.05 16.51
CA VAL A 542 4.03 -11.12 16.64
C VAL A 542 4.66 -10.20 15.59
N PRO A 543 5.38 -9.14 16.02
CA PRO A 543 6.02 -8.22 15.08
C PRO A 543 7.16 -8.92 14.33
N VAL A 544 7.26 -8.64 13.04
CA VAL A 544 8.33 -9.15 12.19
C VAL A 544 9.65 -8.44 12.53
N GLY A 545 10.72 -9.20 12.64
CA GLY A 545 12.07 -8.69 12.86
C GLY A 545 12.58 -8.87 14.27
N LEU A 546 13.57 -8.06 14.64
CA LEU A 546 14.25 -8.13 15.92
C LEU A 546 13.60 -7.19 16.95
N GLN A 547 13.13 -7.74 18.05
CA GLN A 547 12.83 -7.00 19.28
C GLN A 547 14.08 -6.98 20.15
N PHE A 548 14.76 -5.85 20.22
CA PHE A 548 15.98 -5.71 21.02
C PHE A 548 15.68 -4.98 22.32
N VAL A 549 16.03 -5.60 23.43
CA VAL A 549 15.85 -5.05 24.79
C VAL A 549 17.20 -4.88 25.44
N ASN A 550 17.53 -3.66 25.85
CA ASN A 550 18.73 -3.37 26.61
C ASN A 550 18.43 -3.40 28.11
N SER A 551 18.99 -4.37 28.84
CA SER A 551 18.87 -4.51 30.27
C SER A 551 20.23 -4.40 31.01
N VAL A 552 21.26 -3.88 30.34
CA VAL A 552 22.62 -3.73 30.91
C VAL A 552 22.60 -2.71 32.05
N LYS A 553 23.14 -3.11 33.20
CA LYS A 553 23.30 -2.25 34.38
C LYS A 553 24.75 -1.91 34.59
N GLY A 554 25.04 -0.72 35.13
CA GLY A 554 26.37 -0.33 35.55
C GLY A 554 27.36 0.05 34.44
N GLY A 555 26.94 0.12 33.17
CA GLY A 555 27.82 0.53 32.06
C GLY A 555 28.86 -0.52 31.65
N ASN A 556 28.66 -1.79 31.98
CA ASN A 556 29.54 -2.90 31.64
C ASN A 556 29.73 -3.07 30.13
N VAL A 557 28.69 -2.77 29.37
CA VAL A 557 28.75 -2.54 27.91
C VAL A 557 28.52 -1.05 27.68
N PRO A 558 29.49 -0.30 27.14
CA PRO A 558 29.31 1.12 26.80
C PRO A 558 28.12 1.36 25.87
N LYS A 559 27.37 2.43 26.14
CA LYS A 559 26.15 2.77 25.32
C LYS A 559 26.46 2.85 23.85
N GLU A 560 27.62 3.33 23.44
CA GLU A 560 28.07 3.44 22.04
C GLU A 560 28.21 2.10 21.32
N TYR A 561 28.32 0.96 22.02
CA TYR A 561 28.45 -0.37 21.40
C TYR A 561 27.14 -1.14 21.36
N ILE A 562 26.11 -0.70 22.09
CA ILE A 562 24.79 -1.36 22.12
C ILE A 562 24.14 -1.42 20.73
N PRO A 563 24.13 -0.34 19.92
CA PRO A 563 23.61 -0.41 18.55
C PRO A 563 24.36 -1.43 17.68
N SER A 564 25.64 -1.63 17.91
CA SER A 564 26.45 -2.62 17.18
C SER A 564 26.09 -4.06 17.57
N VAL A 565 25.72 -4.30 18.82
CA VAL A 565 25.20 -5.61 19.29
C VAL A 565 23.87 -5.89 18.59
N GLU A 566 22.95 -4.94 18.59
CA GLU A 566 21.66 -5.06 17.91
C GLU A 566 21.84 -5.33 16.41
N LYS A 567 22.68 -4.57 15.74
CA LYS A 567 23.03 -4.78 14.34
C LYS A 567 23.59 -6.18 14.09
N GLY A 568 24.43 -6.68 14.99
CA GLY A 568 24.99 -8.03 14.91
C GLY A 568 23.91 -9.12 14.93
N PHE A 569 22.91 -9.01 15.81
CA PHE A 569 21.77 -9.92 15.83
C PHE A 569 20.88 -9.78 14.61
N ARG A 570 20.60 -8.55 14.17
CA ARG A 570 19.81 -8.26 12.97
C ARG A 570 20.43 -8.88 11.71
N GLU A 571 21.74 -8.82 11.57
CA GLU A 571 22.44 -9.50 10.48
C GLU A 571 22.45 -11.02 10.62
N ALA A 572 22.58 -11.53 11.86
CA ALA A 572 22.60 -12.97 12.12
C ALA A 572 21.25 -13.65 11.82
N MET A 573 20.14 -12.96 12.04
CA MET A 573 18.78 -13.46 11.74
C MET A 573 18.55 -13.77 10.25
N LYS A 574 19.34 -13.21 9.36
CA LYS A 574 19.22 -13.48 7.92
C LYS A 574 19.46 -14.95 7.57
N THR A 575 20.07 -15.71 8.49
CA THR A 575 20.39 -17.12 8.29
C THR A 575 19.99 -17.93 9.51
N GLY A 576 18.94 -18.72 9.36
CA GLY A 576 18.45 -19.59 10.44
C GLY A 576 19.27 -20.88 10.58
N PRO A 577 19.17 -21.55 11.74
CA PRO A 577 20.00 -22.71 12.08
C PRO A 577 19.58 -24.03 11.43
N LEU A 578 18.32 -24.19 10.96
CA LEU A 578 17.80 -25.45 10.45
C LEU A 578 18.10 -25.66 8.96
N ALA A 579 17.69 -24.71 8.15
CA ALA A 579 17.76 -24.78 6.71
C ALA A 579 18.39 -23.54 6.06
N GLY A 580 18.78 -22.56 6.86
CA GLY A 580 19.40 -21.31 6.40
C GLY A 580 18.40 -20.25 5.98
N TYR A 581 17.10 -20.46 6.19
CA TYR A 581 16.08 -19.45 5.92
C TYR A 581 16.15 -18.31 6.94
N GLN A 582 15.66 -17.14 6.55
CA GLN A 582 15.62 -16.00 7.44
C GLN A 582 14.73 -16.28 8.64
N VAL A 583 15.18 -15.89 9.84
CA VAL A 583 14.36 -15.91 11.05
C VAL A 583 13.37 -14.74 11.00
N ASP A 584 12.07 -15.04 11.11
CA ASP A 584 11.00 -14.06 10.91
C ASP A 584 10.90 -13.05 12.04
N SER A 585 10.90 -13.54 13.28
CA SER A 585 10.78 -12.74 14.49
C SER A 585 11.63 -13.30 15.61
N LEU A 586 12.24 -12.41 16.39
CA LEU A 586 13.18 -12.76 17.44
C LEU A 586 13.21 -11.66 18.49
N LYS A 587 13.19 -12.05 19.77
CA LYS A 587 13.50 -11.13 20.86
C LYS A 587 14.88 -11.46 21.45
N VAL A 588 15.68 -10.42 21.59
CA VAL A 588 17.00 -10.50 22.24
C VAL A 588 17.07 -9.49 23.37
N THR A 589 17.30 -9.97 24.58
CA THR A 589 17.54 -9.14 25.75
C THR A 589 19.03 -9.16 26.10
N LEU A 590 19.70 -8.05 25.91
CA LEU A 590 21.09 -7.86 26.32
C LEU A 590 21.12 -7.62 27.84
N LEU A 591 21.71 -8.55 28.59
CA LEU A 591 21.71 -8.55 30.07
C LEU A 591 22.94 -7.88 30.63
N ASP A 592 24.13 -8.23 30.12
CA ASP A 592 25.43 -7.85 30.68
C ASP A 592 26.53 -8.02 29.62
N GLY A 593 27.76 -7.71 29.99
CA GLY A 593 28.95 -7.93 29.18
C GLY A 593 30.17 -7.32 29.79
N SER A 594 31.23 -7.22 29.02
CA SER A 594 32.43 -6.49 29.43
C SER A 594 33.15 -5.88 28.23
N PHE A 595 33.91 -4.85 28.44
CA PHE A 595 34.72 -4.21 27.40
C PHE A 595 36.17 -4.04 27.87
N HIS A 596 37.06 -3.89 26.89
CA HIS A 596 38.46 -3.59 27.14
C HIS A 596 38.78 -2.17 26.63
N PRO A 597 39.34 -1.26 27.44
CA PRO A 597 39.49 0.16 27.05
C PRO A 597 40.28 0.41 25.77
N VAL A 598 41.14 -0.51 25.34
CA VAL A 598 42.00 -0.38 24.15
C VAL A 598 41.52 -1.27 23.00
N ASP A 599 41.02 -2.48 23.28
CA ASP A 599 40.78 -3.53 22.27
C ASP A 599 39.30 -3.64 21.89
N SER A 600 38.41 -2.94 22.58
CA SER A 600 36.98 -2.92 22.23
C SER A 600 36.69 -1.90 21.15
N ASP A 601 35.86 -2.29 20.20
CA ASP A 601 35.27 -1.45 19.16
C ASP A 601 33.90 -1.97 18.72
N ALA A 602 33.16 -1.17 17.98
CA ALA A 602 31.84 -1.49 17.46
C ALA A 602 31.80 -2.84 16.71
N LEU A 603 32.78 -3.09 15.84
CA LEU A 603 32.87 -4.34 15.09
C LEU A 603 33.05 -5.57 15.97
N SER A 604 33.79 -5.45 17.07
CA SER A 604 34.01 -6.58 18.00
C SER A 604 32.69 -6.99 18.68
N PHE A 605 31.84 -6.05 19.06
CA PHE A 605 30.54 -6.33 19.63
C PHE A 605 29.54 -6.85 18.58
N GLU A 606 29.57 -6.36 17.36
CA GLU A 606 28.78 -6.92 16.24
C GLU A 606 29.14 -8.39 15.99
N LEU A 607 30.45 -8.72 15.97
CA LEU A 607 30.92 -10.08 15.78
C LEU A 607 30.57 -11.00 16.95
N ALA A 608 30.68 -10.51 18.20
CA ALA A 608 30.25 -11.26 19.37
C ALA A 608 28.77 -11.62 19.30
N ALA A 609 27.90 -10.68 18.90
CA ALA A 609 26.47 -10.93 18.71
C ALA A 609 26.22 -12.00 17.64
N ARG A 610 26.86 -11.90 16.49
CA ARG A 610 26.73 -12.88 15.39
C ARG A 610 27.21 -14.28 15.77
N MET A 611 28.31 -14.39 16.49
CA MET A 611 28.84 -15.67 16.96
C MET A 611 27.95 -16.28 18.04
N GLY A 612 27.58 -15.48 19.05
CA GLY A 612 26.69 -15.92 20.11
C GLY A 612 25.32 -16.38 19.59
N TYR A 613 24.76 -15.70 18.60
CA TYR A 613 23.54 -16.16 17.94
C TYR A 613 23.72 -17.57 17.36
N ARG A 614 24.78 -17.85 16.61
CA ARG A 614 25.03 -19.16 16.00
C ARG A 614 25.12 -20.30 17.02
N GLU A 615 25.71 -20.03 18.17
CA GLU A 615 25.84 -21.05 19.22
C GLU A 615 24.51 -21.28 19.94
N VAL A 616 23.80 -20.22 20.32
CA VAL A 616 22.57 -20.35 21.11
C VAL A 616 21.37 -20.79 20.27
N ALA A 617 21.34 -20.46 18.98
CA ALA A 617 20.22 -20.78 18.08
C ALA A 617 19.91 -22.28 18.02
N LYS A 618 20.92 -23.14 18.18
CA LYS A 618 20.76 -24.61 18.22
C LYS A 618 19.96 -25.08 19.44
N ALA A 619 20.06 -24.36 20.55
CA ALA A 619 19.37 -24.69 21.81
C ALA A 619 17.98 -24.05 21.93
N ALA A 620 17.71 -23.01 21.14
CA ALA A 620 16.50 -22.20 21.22
C ALA A 620 15.25 -22.85 20.56
N GLY A 621 15.34 -24.07 20.07
CA GLY A 621 14.20 -24.83 19.52
C GLY A 621 13.68 -24.21 18.22
N ALA A 622 14.50 -24.21 17.18
CA ALA A 622 14.12 -23.66 15.88
C ALA A 622 13.06 -24.50 15.17
N ILE A 623 12.14 -23.84 14.47
CA ILE A 623 11.08 -24.43 13.64
C ILE A 623 11.08 -23.78 12.26
N ILE A 624 10.52 -24.48 11.27
CA ILE A 624 10.27 -23.94 9.93
C ILE A 624 8.86 -23.35 9.88
N LEU A 625 8.75 -22.18 9.31
CA LEU A 625 7.48 -21.51 9.03
C LEU A 625 7.18 -21.53 7.53
N GLU A 626 5.92 -21.76 7.18
CA GLU A 626 5.42 -21.65 5.81
C GLU A 626 4.42 -20.50 5.67
N PRO A 627 4.35 -19.84 4.50
CA PRO A 627 3.39 -18.77 4.26
C PRO A 627 1.98 -19.36 4.11
N ILE A 628 1.05 -18.80 4.89
CA ILE A 628 -0.38 -19.10 4.82
C ILE A 628 -1.07 -18.01 4.05
N MET A 629 -1.91 -18.41 3.10
CA MET A 629 -2.68 -17.52 2.26
C MET A 629 -4.13 -17.52 2.72
N LYS A 630 -4.72 -16.33 2.84
CA LYS A 630 -6.16 -16.15 3.01
C LYS A 630 -6.80 -16.25 1.62
N MET A 631 -7.66 -17.22 1.44
CA MET A 631 -8.33 -17.50 0.17
C MET A 631 -9.83 -17.28 0.30
N GLU A 632 -10.44 -16.66 -0.71
CA GLU A 632 -11.87 -16.67 -0.91
C GLU A 632 -12.20 -17.31 -2.26
N VAL A 633 -13.16 -18.21 -2.26
CA VAL A 633 -13.70 -18.84 -3.48
C VAL A 633 -15.18 -18.49 -3.60
N ILE A 634 -15.56 -17.98 -4.78
CA ILE A 634 -16.96 -17.74 -5.12
C ILE A 634 -17.37 -18.83 -6.12
N THR A 635 -18.41 -19.58 -5.80
CA THR A 635 -18.81 -20.78 -6.56
C THR A 635 -20.33 -20.99 -6.54
N PRO A 636 -20.90 -21.64 -7.57
CA PRO A 636 -22.26 -22.15 -7.49
C PRO A 636 -22.40 -23.17 -6.32
N GLU A 637 -23.59 -23.24 -5.72
CA GLU A 637 -23.87 -24.12 -4.57
C GLU A 637 -23.55 -25.58 -4.86
N GLU A 638 -23.83 -26.05 -6.06
CA GLU A 638 -23.60 -27.44 -6.49
C GLU A 638 -22.12 -27.86 -6.48
N ASN A 639 -21.18 -26.93 -6.62
CA ASN A 639 -19.73 -27.20 -6.62
C ASN A 639 -19.07 -26.98 -5.25
N MET A 640 -19.80 -26.42 -4.27
CA MET A 640 -19.24 -26.05 -2.98
C MET A 640 -18.61 -27.23 -2.24
N GLY A 641 -19.28 -28.39 -2.25
CA GLY A 641 -18.79 -29.59 -1.55
C GLY A 641 -17.45 -30.11 -2.10
N ASP A 642 -17.30 -30.14 -3.42
CA ASP A 642 -16.08 -30.62 -4.08
C ASP A 642 -14.91 -29.64 -3.82
N ILE A 643 -15.20 -28.33 -3.84
CA ILE A 643 -14.20 -27.29 -3.58
C ILE A 643 -13.73 -27.33 -2.13
N VAL A 644 -14.65 -27.43 -1.16
CA VAL A 644 -14.30 -27.60 0.27
C VAL A 644 -13.48 -28.86 0.48
N GLY A 645 -13.84 -29.97 -0.19
CA GLY A 645 -13.08 -31.21 -0.15
C GLY A 645 -11.66 -31.07 -0.70
N ASP A 646 -11.48 -30.31 -1.78
CA ASP A 646 -10.15 -30.04 -2.35
C ASP A 646 -9.31 -29.11 -1.46
N ILE A 647 -9.91 -28.05 -0.89
CA ILE A 647 -9.25 -27.15 0.08
C ILE A 647 -8.72 -27.95 1.28
N ASN A 648 -9.55 -28.81 1.88
CA ASN A 648 -9.15 -29.65 3.00
C ASN A 648 -8.01 -30.62 2.62
N ARG A 649 -8.04 -31.20 1.41
CA ARG A 649 -6.96 -32.06 0.89
C ARG A 649 -5.65 -31.32 0.79
N ARG A 650 -5.69 -30.00 0.50
CA ARG A 650 -4.54 -29.10 0.42
C ARG A 650 -4.14 -28.51 1.77
N ARG A 651 -4.52 -29.15 2.86
CA ARG A 651 -4.24 -28.69 4.24
C ARG A 651 -4.86 -27.32 4.56
N GLY A 652 -5.83 -26.88 3.76
CA GLY A 652 -6.54 -25.64 4.00
C GLY A 652 -7.52 -25.77 5.16
N GLN A 653 -7.70 -24.71 5.90
CA GLN A 653 -8.67 -24.58 6.98
C GLN A 653 -9.78 -23.64 6.52
N VAL A 654 -10.99 -24.17 6.36
CA VAL A 654 -12.17 -23.35 6.02
C VAL A 654 -12.61 -22.61 7.28
N ASN A 655 -12.62 -21.26 7.22
CA ASN A 655 -12.95 -20.39 8.34
C ASN A 655 -14.39 -19.92 8.29
N ASP A 656 -14.93 -19.70 7.08
CA ASP A 656 -16.28 -19.15 6.90
C ASP A 656 -16.88 -19.61 5.57
N MET A 657 -18.20 -19.72 5.55
CA MET A 657 -18.98 -20.01 4.34
C MET A 657 -20.23 -19.15 4.37
N GLY A 658 -20.49 -18.45 3.26
CA GLY A 658 -21.59 -17.51 3.16
C GLY A 658 -22.31 -17.54 1.81
N ASP A 659 -23.34 -16.73 1.71
CA ASP A 659 -24.09 -16.50 0.48
C ASP A 659 -23.76 -15.10 -0.08
N ARG A 660 -23.61 -15.03 -1.40
CA ARG A 660 -23.34 -13.78 -2.08
C ARG A 660 -24.03 -13.72 -3.44
N ALA A 661 -25.02 -12.87 -3.59
CA ALA A 661 -25.70 -12.60 -4.86
C ALA A 661 -26.05 -13.88 -5.70
N GLY A 662 -26.54 -14.95 -5.02
CA GLY A 662 -26.91 -16.20 -5.66
C GLY A 662 -25.77 -17.20 -5.88
N ALA A 663 -24.56 -16.92 -5.39
CA ALA A 663 -23.41 -17.81 -5.32
C ALA A 663 -23.02 -18.09 -3.86
N LYS A 664 -22.23 -19.12 -3.62
CA LYS A 664 -21.63 -19.44 -2.31
C LYS A 664 -20.22 -18.89 -2.23
N THR A 665 -19.86 -18.37 -1.06
CA THR A 665 -18.49 -17.98 -0.73
C THR A 665 -17.88 -18.94 0.26
N ILE A 666 -16.60 -19.29 0.05
CA ILE A 666 -15.80 -20.11 0.93
C ILE A 666 -14.56 -19.31 1.29
N LYS A 667 -14.37 -18.99 2.57
CA LYS A 667 -13.14 -18.35 3.06
C LYS A 667 -12.30 -19.39 3.79
N ALA A 668 -11.02 -19.47 3.43
CA ALA A 668 -10.11 -20.46 3.99
C ALA A 668 -8.70 -19.91 4.15
N ASP A 669 -7.97 -20.42 5.13
CA ASP A 669 -6.53 -20.26 5.24
C ASP A 669 -5.84 -21.49 4.65
N VAL A 670 -4.94 -21.29 3.69
CA VAL A 670 -4.30 -22.38 2.93
C VAL A 670 -2.79 -22.15 2.86
N PRO A 671 -1.97 -23.21 3.00
CA PRO A 671 -0.53 -23.08 2.82
C PRO A 671 -0.20 -22.89 1.33
N LEU A 672 0.62 -21.89 1.02
CA LEU A 672 0.98 -21.55 -0.36
C LEU A 672 1.59 -22.72 -1.13
N SER A 673 2.36 -23.59 -0.44
CA SER A 673 2.99 -24.77 -1.05
C SER A 673 2.01 -25.75 -1.71
N GLU A 674 0.75 -25.76 -1.26
CA GLU A 674 -0.30 -26.64 -1.78
C GLU A 674 -1.15 -25.96 -2.88
N MET A 675 -0.91 -24.69 -3.15
CA MET A 675 -1.79 -23.89 -3.99
C MET A 675 -1.30 -23.69 -5.41
N PHE A 676 -0.09 -24.14 -5.74
CA PHE A 676 0.42 -24.07 -7.10
C PHE A 676 -0.51 -24.86 -8.06
N GLY A 677 -0.90 -24.19 -9.16
CA GLY A 677 -1.84 -24.75 -10.14
C GLY A 677 -3.30 -24.87 -9.65
N TYR A 678 -3.66 -24.34 -8.49
CA TYR A 678 -5.01 -24.41 -7.93
C TYR A 678 -6.08 -23.84 -8.86
N VAL A 679 -5.80 -22.74 -9.55
CA VAL A 679 -6.75 -22.11 -10.49
C VAL A 679 -7.21 -23.10 -11.56
N THR A 680 -6.32 -23.96 -12.08
CA THR A 680 -6.66 -24.99 -13.05
C THR A 680 -7.55 -26.06 -12.43
N THR A 681 -7.25 -26.50 -11.21
CA THR A 681 -8.08 -27.44 -10.46
C THR A 681 -9.47 -26.87 -10.18
N LEU A 682 -9.54 -25.64 -9.72
CA LEU A 682 -10.80 -24.93 -9.45
C LEU A 682 -11.68 -24.83 -10.70
N ARG A 683 -11.09 -24.47 -11.85
CA ARG A 683 -11.81 -24.45 -13.13
C ARG A 683 -12.36 -25.81 -13.50
N THR A 684 -11.63 -26.87 -13.27
CA THR A 684 -12.08 -28.23 -13.54
C THR A 684 -13.24 -28.62 -12.62
N LEU A 685 -13.13 -28.37 -11.31
CA LEU A 685 -14.17 -28.70 -10.34
C LEU A 685 -15.47 -27.93 -10.54
N SER A 686 -15.40 -26.70 -11.05
CA SER A 686 -16.53 -25.81 -11.20
C SER A 686 -16.99 -25.63 -12.66
N SER A 687 -16.42 -26.36 -13.61
CA SER A 687 -16.64 -26.14 -15.05
C SER A 687 -16.41 -24.67 -15.48
N GLY A 688 -15.41 -24.02 -14.87
CA GLY A 688 -15.05 -22.63 -15.13
C GLY A 688 -15.95 -21.58 -14.46
N ARG A 689 -16.91 -21.97 -13.62
CA ARG A 689 -17.90 -21.07 -12.99
C ARG A 689 -17.47 -20.51 -11.64
N ALA A 690 -16.44 -21.09 -11.01
CA ALA A 690 -15.90 -20.56 -9.76
C ALA A 690 -14.71 -19.64 -10.03
N THR A 691 -14.58 -18.62 -9.17
CA THR A 691 -13.44 -17.71 -9.11
C THR A 691 -12.78 -17.82 -7.74
N SER A 692 -11.49 -17.55 -7.68
CA SER A 692 -10.76 -17.50 -6.40
C SER A 692 -9.84 -16.28 -6.35
N THR A 693 -9.76 -15.69 -5.18
CA THR A 693 -8.73 -14.71 -4.82
C THR A 693 -7.90 -15.27 -3.67
N MET A 694 -6.64 -14.94 -3.65
CA MET A 694 -5.71 -15.45 -2.63
C MET A 694 -4.71 -14.35 -2.30
N GLU A 695 -4.54 -14.07 -1.00
CA GLU A 695 -3.60 -13.08 -0.50
C GLU A 695 -2.76 -13.63 0.64
N PHE A 696 -1.54 -13.10 0.81
CA PHE A 696 -0.70 -13.47 1.95
C PHE A 696 -1.35 -13.03 3.27
N SER A 697 -1.45 -13.94 4.23
CA SER A 697 -1.98 -13.66 5.56
C SER A 697 -0.87 -13.59 6.61
N HIS A 698 -0.21 -14.70 6.86
CA HIS A 698 0.83 -14.81 7.89
C HIS A 698 1.73 -16.02 7.64
N TYR A 699 2.77 -16.14 8.44
CA TYR A 699 3.58 -17.36 8.51
C TYR A 699 3.11 -18.24 9.67
N ALA A 700 3.01 -19.55 9.44
CA ALA A 700 2.67 -20.53 10.46
C ALA A 700 3.66 -21.70 10.48
N GLU A 701 3.73 -22.41 11.61
CA GLU A 701 4.59 -23.58 11.76
C GLU A 701 4.20 -24.69 10.78
N THR A 702 5.20 -25.22 10.06
CA THR A 702 5.00 -26.36 9.17
C THR A 702 4.83 -27.66 9.94
N PRO A 703 3.97 -28.59 9.48
CA PRO A 703 3.93 -29.95 10.00
C PRO A 703 5.31 -30.62 9.93
N SER A 704 5.62 -31.49 10.90
CA SER A 704 6.96 -32.09 11.05
C SER A 704 7.45 -32.83 9.80
N ASN A 705 6.56 -33.55 9.11
CA ASN A 705 6.89 -34.27 7.87
C ASN A 705 7.29 -33.31 6.72
N ILE A 706 6.64 -32.16 6.63
CA ILE A 706 6.96 -31.11 5.64
C ILE A 706 8.27 -30.43 6.05
N SER A 707 8.41 -30.07 7.31
CA SER A 707 9.63 -29.44 7.86
C SER A 707 10.87 -30.28 7.58
N GLU A 708 10.82 -31.60 7.81
CA GLU A 708 11.92 -32.53 7.51
C GLU A 708 12.27 -32.56 6.03
N ALA A 709 11.26 -32.59 5.15
CA ALA A 709 11.47 -32.57 3.70
C ALA A 709 12.13 -31.25 3.25
N VAL A 710 11.66 -30.11 3.78
CA VAL A 710 12.20 -28.79 3.47
C VAL A 710 13.65 -28.67 3.93
N ILE A 711 13.95 -29.10 5.16
CA ILE A 711 15.32 -29.08 5.70
C ILE A 711 16.25 -29.99 4.88
N LYS A 712 15.78 -31.18 4.50
CA LYS A 712 16.57 -32.12 3.67
C LYS A 712 16.88 -31.51 2.31
N LYS A 713 15.89 -30.89 1.65
CA LYS A 713 16.05 -30.23 0.36
C LYS A 713 17.04 -29.06 0.45
N ALA A 714 16.91 -28.21 1.46
CA ALA A 714 17.79 -27.06 1.67
C ALA A 714 19.27 -27.45 1.94
N LYS A 715 19.50 -28.59 2.60
CA LYS A 715 20.84 -29.10 2.84
C LYS A 715 21.44 -29.89 1.68
N GLY A 716 20.79 -29.96 0.53
CA GLY A 716 21.27 -30.66 -0.66
C GLY A 716 21.29 -32.20 -0.52
N ASN A 717 20.58 -32.76 0.45
CA ASN A 717 20.49 -34.19 0.73
C ASN A 717 19.19 -34.82 0.15
N ALA A 718 18.63 -34.23 -0.92
CA ALA A 718 17.40 -34.71 -1.53
C ALA A 718 17.67 -35.75 -2.62
#